data_1b79908606a49ca195d0cd9b28d3c109
#
_entry.id   1b79908606a49ca195d0cd9b28d3c109
#
_cell.length_a   1.000
_cell.length_b   1.000
_cell.length_c   1.000
_cell.angle_alpha   90.00
_cell.angle_beta   90.00
_cell.angle_gamma   90.00
#
_symmetry.space_group_name_H-M   'P 1'
#
loop_
_entity.id
_entity.type
_entity.pdbx_description
1 polymer ?
#
loop_
_entity_poly.entity_id
_entity_poly.type
_entity_poly.pdbx_seq_one_letter_code
_entity_poly.pdbx_strand_id
1 'polypeptide(L)'
;NNITIRIPHTKAGKTETEDFKEQNIIEKYGVMPKQLIEVKGLMGDSSDNIPGVPGIGEKTALELIKKYGSIENLYKQIEEGKDELKGKTREKIEQNKELAYLSKELGTINTQVPIEKNLEDYKITEWDKNEVLEIFKELKFNRFIERFGLKAEKNESQIEKLFEIQEVNYNLIEEYAQTEKKIIYTLGKEQSNNDNDIIKKKIISISIYNIEKNVIYYAKTNEEQIKKIFESENIEKYGHNLIEDYLILRQNGIMFKNMVFDIEIAAYLVNPTNSKYNISILANQYLNIDMNDYLEKMGIDKNQNKQITLFETQELNDTTKYENGIETYLLNKLIEKITEKLKEINCWELFNNIEMPLIKVLGEMQYNGIHLDENELTMFGNELKAKIGELKKEIYEMCGQEFNVNSTQQLGKVLFEDLKLPVYKKTKSGYSTDVDVLEKLKKEHPVIEKILEYRTLMKLNSTYVEGLLPYVNTKTKRIHSYFHQTITATGRISSTEPNLQNIPTRIELGKQLRKAFKPEKGYIYIDADYSQIELRVLAHISQDENMINAFENDEDIHRQVASKVFDVPMEEVTKEQRSAAKAVNFGIVYGISDFGLAEQLGIGRKKAKQYIEQYKEKYMGIKNFMDNIVEEAKERGYVETLFHRRREIPEFSSNNYMVRQFGARVAMNTPIQGTAADIMKIAMIKLFDRIEKEKLSAKLILQVHDELIVECKKEESEQVKQVLKESMENAT
;
A
#
# COMPACT_ATOMS: atom_id res chain seq x y z
N ASN A 1 -41.57 -9.80 -34.96
CA ASN A 1 -40.63 -10.01 -33.90
C ASN A 1 -40.54 -8.78 -32.99
N ASN A 2 -41.08 -8.89 -31.76
CA ASN A 2 -41.14 -7.79 -30.78
C ASN A 2 -39.97 -7.84 -29.78
N ILE A 3 -38.78 -8.33 -30.18
CA ILE A 3 -37.61 -8.43 -29.36
C ILE A 3 -36.70 -7.24 -29.62
N THR A 4 -36.33 -6.51 -28.57
CA THR A 4 -35.32 -5.45 -28.60
C THR A 4 -34.18 -5.85 -27.64
N ILE A 5 -32.96 -5.88 -28.15
CA ILE A 5 -31.75 -6.11 -27.34
C ILE A 5 -31.13 -4.76 -27.01
N ARG A 6 -31.03 -4.41 -25.73
CA ARG A 6 -30.42 -3.18 -25.26
C ARG A 6 -29.01 -3.47 -24.77
N ILE A 7 -28.02 -2.85 -25.42
CA ILE A 7 -26.61 -3.00 -25.08
C ILE A 7 -26.08 -1.70 -24.47
N PRO A 8 -25.61 -1.71 -23.21
CA PRO A 8 -24.96 -0.55 -22.61
C PRO A 8 -23.52 -0.42 -23.13
N HIS A 9 -23.13 0.77 -23.54
CA HIS A 9 -21.77 1.13 -23.91
C HIS A 9 -21.27 2.25 -22.99
N THR A 10 -20.17 2.03 -22.27
CA THR A 10 -19.57 3.07 -21.42
C THR A 10 -18.41 3.72 -22.15
N LYS A 11 -18.57 4.99 -22.57
CA LYS A 11 -17.50 5.85 -23.11
C LYS A 11 -17.28 7.05 -22.19
N ALA A 12 -16.04 7.30 -21.80
CA ALA A 12 -15.65 8.47 -20.99
C ALA A 12 -16.49 8.70 -19.72
N GLY A 13 -16.87 7.60 -19.02
CA GLY A 13 -17.64 7.68 -17.79
C GLY A 13 -19.15 7.91 -17.95
N LYS A 14 -19.65 8.01 -19.19
CA LYS A 14 -21.08 8.02 -19.50
C LYS A 14 -21.50 6.68 -20.10
N THR A 15 -22.57 6.11 -19.57
CA THR A 15 -23.17 4.88 -20.13
C THR A 15 -24.31 5.30 -21.06
N GLU A 16 -24.14 5.00 -22.33
CA GLU A 16 -25.17 5.14 -23.35
C GLU A 16 -25.71 3.76 -23.70
N THR A 17 -26.98 3.66 -24.02
CA THR A 17 -27.61 2.39 -24.41
C THR A 17 -27.96 2.42 -25.89
N GLU A 18 -27.61 1.36 -26.62
CA GLU A 18 -27.96 1.15 -28.02
C GLU A 18 -28.98 0.02 -28.11
N ASP A 19 -30.14 0.30 -28.74
CA ASP A 19 -31.21 -0.66 -28.91
C ASP A 19 -31.12 -1.33 -30.29
N PHE A 20 -31.01 -2.65 -30.30
CA PHE A 20 -30.95 -3.47 -31.50
C PHE A 20 -32.28 -4.19 -31.73
N LYS A 21 -32.90 -3.90 -32.83
CA LYS A 21 -33.99 -4.71 -33.45
C LYS A 21 -33.46 -5.41 -34.70
N GLU A 22 -34.23 -6.34 -35.22
CA GLU A 22 -33.85 -7.11 -36.41
C GLU A 22 -33.32 -6.21 -37.57
N GLN A 23 -33.99 -5.10 -37.83
CA GLN A 23 -33.60 -4.18 -38.89
C GLN A 23 -32.27 -3.49 -38.63
N ASN A 24 -32.00 -3.10 -37.37
CA ASN A 24 -30.71 -2.47 -36.99
C ASN A 24 -29.53 -3.43 -37.14
N ILE A 25 -29.74 -4.74 -36.90
CA ILE A 25 -28.72 -5.76 -37.14
C ILE A 25 -28.43 -5.91 -38.64
N ILE A 26 -29.47 -5.95 -39.46
CA ILE A 26 -29.31 -6.02 -40.93
C ILE A 26 -28.58 -4.77 -41.45
N GLU A 27 -28.95 -3.59 -40.99
CA GLU A 27 -28.31 -2.34 -41.38
C GLU A 27 -26.82 -2.28 -40.95
N LYS A 28 -26.53 -2.71 -39.75
CA LYS A 28 -25.18 -2.63 -39.16
C LYS A 28 -24.24 -3.70 -39.68
N TYR A 29 -24.69 -4.95 -39.74
CA TYR A 29 -23.87 -6.11 -40.10
C TYR A 29 -24.13 -6.66 -41.52
N GLY A 30 -25.26 -6.35 -42.12
CA GLY A 30 -25.67 -6.82 -43.45
C GLY A 30 -26.03 -8.30 -43.48
N VAL A 31 -26.40 -8.89 -42.36
CA VAL A 31 -26.82 -10.28 -42.18
C VAL A 31 -28.04 -10.34 -41.26
N MET A 32 -28.84 -11.39 -41.38
CA MET A 32 -29.99 -11.63 -40.51
C MET A 32 -29.51 -11.99 -39.10
N PRO A 33 -30.28 -11.70 -38.01
CA PRO A 33 -29.90 -12.03 -36.62
C PRO A 33 -29.46 -13.49 -36.44
N LYS A 34 -30.15 -14.45 -37.07
CA LYS A 34 -29.78 -15.88 -37.00
C LYS A 34 -28.42 -16.18 -37.64
N GLN A 35 -28.00 -15.38 -38.60
CA GLN A 35 -26.72 -15.57 -39.29
C GLN A 35 -25.52 -15.06 -38.46
N LEU A 36 -25.75 -14.34 -37.36
CA LEU A 36 -24.68 -13.96 -36.45
C LEU A 36 -24.03 -15.18 -35.77
N ILE A 37 -24.77 -16.29 -35.61
CA ILE A 37 -24.22 -17.58 -35.15
C ILE A 37 -23.19 -18.12 -36.15
N GLU A 38 -23.51 -18.02 -37.46
CA GLU A 38 -22.63 -18.43 -38.56
C GLU A 38 -21.36 -17.57 -38.58
N VAL A 39 -21.52 -16.25 -38.37
CA VAL A 39 -20.41 -15.31 -38.29
C VAL A 39 -19.50 -15.67 -37.07
N LYS A 40 -20.09 -15.92 -35.90
CA LYS A 40 -19.34 -16.40 -34.68
C LYS A 40 -18.65 -17.75 -34.95
N GLY A 41 -19.28 -18.66 -35.66
CA GLY A 41 -18.70 -19.93 -36.05
C GLY A 41 -17.41 -19.78 -36.88
N LEU A 42 -17.32 -18.77 -37.72
CA LEU A 42 -16.12 -18.49 -38.52
C LEU A 42 -15.08 -17.62 -37.78
N MET A 43 -15.49 -16.54 -37.12
CA MET A 43 -14.55 -15.61 -36.50
C MET A 43 -14.12 -16.03 -35.07
N GLY A 44 -14.91 -16.87 -34.42
CA GLY A 44 -14.76 -17.17 -33.02
C GLY A 44 -15.27 -16.06 -32.09
N ASP A 45 -15.16 -16.30 -30.79
CA ASP A 45 -15.44 -15.32 -29.75
C ASP A 45 -14.49 -15.55 -28.57
N SER A 46 -13.53 -14.68 -28.39
CA SER A 46 -12.53 -14.80 -27.32
C SER A 46 -13.11 -14.62 -25.90
N SER A 47 -14.25 -13.91 -25.78
CA SER A 47 -14.93 -13.74 -24.49
C SER A 47 -15.58 -15.04 -23.98
N ASP A 48 -16.09 -15.85 -24.92
CA ASP A 48 -16.76 -17.10 -24.65
C ASP A 48 -15.86 -18.33 -24.93
N ASN A 49 -14.58 -18.09 -25.22
CA ASN A 49 -13.61 -19.12 -25.59
C ASN A 49 -14.05 -20.00 -26.80
N ILE A 50 -14.76 -19.39 -27.74
CA ILE A 50 -15.15 -20.02 -29.02
C ILE A 50 -14.00 -19.84 -30.01
N PRO A 51 -13.37 -20.92 -30.53
CA PRO A 51 -12.11 -20.81 -31.25
C PRO A 51 -12.21 -20.13 -32.64
N GLY A 52 -13.30 -20.33 -33.38
CA GLY A 52 -13.41 -19.87 -34.76
C GLY A 52 -12.42 -20.53 -35.73
N VAL A 53 -12.37 -20.06 -36.95
CA VAL A 53 -11.35 -20.43 -37.92
C VAL A 53 -10.13 -19.53 -37.78
N PRO A 54 -8.93 -20.06 -37.44
CA PRO A 54 -7.74 -19.27 -37.17
C PRO A 54 -7.41 -18.30 -38.35
N GLY A 55 -7.35 -17.00 -37.99
CA GLY A 55 -7.05 -15.93 -38.96
C GLY A 55 -8.20 -15.51 -39.87
N ILE A 56 -9.44 -15.86 -39.54
CA ILE A 56 -10.66 -15.29 -40.09
C ILE A 56 -11.24 -14.33 -39.04
N GLY A 57 -11.20 -13.04 -39.33
CA GLY A 57 -11.78 -12.00 -38.44
C GLY A 57 -13.19 -11.62 -38.85
N GLU A 58 -13.84 -10.73 -38.08
CA GLU A 58 -15.23 -10.31 -38.25
C GLU A 58 -15.57 -9.87 -39.67
N LYS A 59 -14.75 -9.01 -40.30
CA LYS A 59 -14.97 -8.50 -41.64
C LYS A 59 -15.06 -9.63 -42.66
N THR A 60 -14.11 -10.55 -42.65
CA THR A 60 -14.08 -11.69 -43.59
C THR A 60 -15.22 -12.66 -43.30
N ALA A 61 -15.53 -12.94 -42.04
CA ALA A 61 -16.65 -13.79 -41.67
C ALA A 61 -17.99 -13.23 -42.14
N LEU A 62 -18.22 -11.92 -41.95
CA LEU A 62 -19.41 -11.23 -42.45
C LEU A 62 -19.52 -11.28 -43.98
N GLU A 63 -18.43 -11.04 -44.73
CA GLU A 63 -18.41 -11.11 -46.21
C GLU A 63 -18.76 -12.53 -46.67
N LEU A 64 -18.23 -13.56 -46.04
CA LEU A 64 -18.51 -14.95 -46.37
C LEU A 64 -19.97 -15.31 -46.08
N ILE A 65 -20.50 -14.95 -44.94
CA ILE A 65 -21.90 -15.28 -44.59
C ILE A 65 -22.92 -14.47 -45.45
N LYS A 66 -22.60 -13.23 -45.79
CA LYS A 66 -23.40 -12.47 -46.76
C LYS A 66 -23.49 -13.18 -48.12
N LYS A 67 -22.39 -13.75 -48.58
CA LYS A 67 -22.30 -14.40 -49.88
C LYS A 67 -22.90 -15.81 -49.91
N TYR A 68 -22.52 -16.61 -48.91
CA TYR A 68 -22.88 -18.04 -48.90
C TYR A 68 -24.06 -18.39 -47.97
N GLY A 69 -24.50 -17.47 -47.13
CA GLY A 69 -25.68 -17.61 -46.27
C GLY A 69 -25.43 -18.41 -44.98
N SER A 70 -24.69 -19.51 -45.03
CA SER A 70 -24.35 -20.36 -43.88
C SER A 70 -23.00 -21.04 -44.05
N ILE A 71 -22.47 -21.59 -43.00
CA ILE A 71 -21.23 -22.40 -42.96
C ILE A 71 -21.42 -23.66 -43.81
N GLU A 72 -22.56 -24.33 -43.70
CA GLU A 72 -22.87 -25.55 -44.48
C GLU A 72 -22.83 -25.26 -45.98
N ASN A 73 -23.47 -24.18 -46.41
CA ASN A 73 -23.48 -23.83 -47.84
C ASN A 73 -22.10 -23.37 -48.32
N LEU A 74 -21.35 -22.68 -47.52
CA LEU A 74 -19.96 -22.31 -47.81
C LEU A 74 -19.11 -23.56 -48.09
N TYR A 75 -19.12 -24.53 -47.25
CA TYR A 75 -18.35 -25.79 -47.44
C TYR A 75 -18.89 -26.62 -48.60
N LYS A 76 -20.20 -26.67 -48.79
CA LYS A 76 -20.81 -27.32 -49.97
C LYS A 76 -20.33 -26.71 -51.29
N GLN A 77 -20.28 -25.36 -51.37
CA GLN A 77 -19.77 -24.67 -52.59
C GLN A 77 -18.28 -24.94 -52.80
N ILE A 78 -17.50 -25.08 -51.77
CA ILE A 78 -16.08 -25.43 -51.86
C ILE A 78 -15.93 -26.88 -52.39
N GLU A 79 -16.71 -27.83 -51.86
CA GLU A 79 -16.68 -29.21 -52.29
C GLU A 79 -17.14 -29.41 -53.75
N GLU A 80 -18.10 -28.61 -54.18
CA GLU A 80 -18.58 -28.59 -55.56
C GLU A 80 -17.66 -27.81 -56.55
N GLY A 81 -16.63 -27.17 -56.04
CA GLY A 81 -15.71 -26.33 -56.84
C GLY A 81 -16.36 -25.06 -57.42
N LYS A 82 -17.47 -24.62 -56.82
CA LYS A 82 -18.24 -23.45 -57.22
C LYS A 82 -17.98 -22.20 -56.38
N ASP A 83 -17.07 -22.32 -55.43
CA ASP A 83 -16.67 -21.19 -54.59
C ASP A 83 -15.78 -20.19 -55.36
N GLU A 84 -15.73 -18.95 -54.87
CA GLU A 84 -14.88 -17.89 -55.45
C GLU A 84 -13.71 -17.54 -54.54
N LEU A 85 -13.43 -18.38 -53.51
CA LEU A 85 -12.35 -18.17 -52.55
C LEU A 85 -10.98 -18.39 -53.18
N LYS A 86 -10.01 -17.55 -52.85
CA LYS A 86 -8.66 -17.59 -53.42
C LYS A 86 -7.59 -17.52 -52.31
N GLY A 87 -6.48 -18.17 -52.58
CA GLY A 87 -5.26 -18.06 -51.74
C GLY A 87 -5.46 -18.49 -50.31
N LYS A 88 -4.81 -17.79 -49.38
CA LYS A 88 -4.73 -18.15 -47.96
C LYS A 88 -6.08 -18.24 -47.22
N THR A 89 -7.10 -17.51 -47.68
CA THR A 89 -8.43 -17.57 -47.06
C THR A 89 -9.09 -18.90 -47.35
N ARG A 90 -8.98 -19.41 -48.57
CA ARG A 90 -9.49 -20.75 -48.93
C ARG A 90 -8.80 -21.84 -48.13
N GLU A 91 -7.46 -21.83 -48.09
CA GLU A 91 -6.69 -22.82 -47.35
C GLU A 91 -7.08 -22.87 -45.86
N LYS A 92 -7.26 -21.71 -45.24
CA LYS A 92 -7.66 -21.63 -43.81
C LYS A 92 -9.04 -22.22 -43.57
N ILE A 93 -10.00 -21.94 -44.44
CA ILE A 93 -11.36 -22.46 -44.28
C ILE A 93 -11.37 -23.97 -44.53
N GLU A 94 -10.74 -24.48 -45.58
CA GLU A 94 -10.65 -25.92 -45.87
C GLU A 94 -9.98 -26.72 -44.74
N GLN A 95 -8.85 -26.22 -44.20
CA GLN A 95 -8.10 -26.90 -43.16
C GLN A 95 -8.80 -26.90 -41.81
N ASN A 96 -9.72 -25.99 -41.56
CA ASN A 96 -10.35 -25.82 -40.24
C ASN A 96 -11.88 -26.06 -40.28
N LYS A 97 -12.35 -26.95 -41.14
CA LYS A 97 -13.77 -27.26 -41.31
C LYS A 97 -14.43 -27.72 -39.98
N GLU A 98 -13.80 -28.66 -39.28
CA GLU A 98 -14.30 -29.18 -38.00
C GLU A 98 -14.40 -28.11 -36.95
N LEU A 99 -13.40 -27.21 -36.93
CA LEU A 99 -13.33 -26.11 -35.93
C LEU A 99 -14.43 -25.06 -36.20
N ALA A 100 -14.76 -24.80 -37.45
CA ALA A 100 -15.88 -23.92 -37.82
C ALA A 100 -17.23 -24.48 -37.34
N TYR A 101 -17.46 -25.78 -37.56
CA TYR A 101 -18.68 -26.44 -37.08
C TYR A 101 -18.77 -26.49 -35.56
N LEU A 102 -17.69 -26.85 -34.89
CA LEU A 102 -17.61 -26.84 -33.42
C LEU A 102 -17.92 -25.44 -32.88
N SER A 103 -17.32 -24.42 -33.48
CA SER A 103 -17.54 -23.05 -33.06
C SER A 103 -18.96 -22.57 -33.27
N LYS A 104 -19.62 -23.01 -34.37
CA LYS A 104 -21.03 -22.77 -34.60
C LYS A 104 -21.91 -23.47 -33.55
N GLU A 105 -21.60 -24.74 -33.21
CA GLU A 105 -22.31 -25.48 -32.20
C GLU A 105 -22.20 -24.79 -30.85
N LEU A 106 -20.99 -24.43 -30.42
CA LEU A 106 -20.74 -23.70 -29.16
C LEU A 106 -21.42 -22.32 -29.13
N GLY A 107 -21.50 -21.61 -30.26
CA GLY A 107 -22.20 -20.33 -30.39
C GLY A 107 -23.72 -20.45 -30.47
N THR A 108 -24.26 -21.66 -30.55
CA THR A 108 -25.71 -21.89 -30.72
C THR A 108 -26.37 -22.13 -29.37
N ILE A 109 -27.37 -21.32 -29.02
CA ILE A 109 -28.10 -21.46 -27.75
C ILE A 109 -28.90 -22.80 -27.75
N ASN A 110 -28.63 -23.62 -26.76
CA ASN A 110 -29.39 -24.83 -26.54
C ASN A 110 -30.78 -24.48 -25.95
N THR A 111 -31.84 -24.69 -26.74
CA THR A 111 -33.23 -24.42 -26.33
C THR A 111 -33.90 -25.62 -25.67
N GLN A 112 -33.20 -26.77 -25.53
CA GLN A 112 -33.72 -27.99 -24.94
C GLN A 112 -33.19 -28.25 -23.51
N VAL A 113 -32.63 -27.23 -22.90
CA VAL A 113 -32.16 -27.29 -21.49
C VAL A 113 -33.36 -27.65 -20.61
N PRO A 114 -33.22 -28.62 -19.67
CA PRO A 114 -34.29 -29.03 -18.74
C PRO A 114 -34.45 -27.96 -17.64
N ILE A 115 -35.19 -26.90 -17.95
CA ILE A 115 -35.58 -25.84 -17.02
C ILE A 115 -37.09 -25.81 -16.87
N GLU A 116 -37.58 -25.35 -15.73
CA GLU A 116 -38.98 -25.06 -15.56
C GLU A 116 -39.45 -24.01 -16.58
N LYS A 117 -40.59 -24.31 -17.23
CA LYS A 117 -41.11 -23.46 -18.34
C LYS A 117 -42.26 -22.57 -17.90
N ASN A 118 -42.71 -22.70 -16.67
CA ASN A 118 -43.78 -21.87 -16.15
C ASN A 118 -43.22 -20.49 -15.76
N LEU A 119 -43.65 -19.44 -16.43
CA LEU A 119 -43.18 -18.08 -16.18
C LEU A 119 -43.53 -17.54 -14.79
N GLU A 120 -44.54 -18.12 -14.14
CA GLU A 120 -44.92 -17.75 -12.78
C GLU A 120 -43.84 -18.08 -11.75
N ASP A 121 -43.07 -19.16 -11.99
CA ASP A 121 -42.00 -19.63 -11.09
C ASP A 121 -40.77 -18.69 -11.15
N TYR A 122 -40.71 -17.82 -12.15
CA TYR A 122 -39.62 -16.80 -12.30
C TYR A 122 -40.07 -15.40 -11.90
N LYS A 123 -41.22 -15.27 -11.26
CA LYS A 123 -41.60 -13.98 -10.66
C LYS A 123 -40.63 -13.65 -9.53
N ILE A 124 -40.20 -12.39 -9.46
CA ILE A 124 -39.41 -11.90 -8.35
C ILE A 124 -40.24 -12.01 -7.09
N THR A 125 -39.85 -12.90 -6.18
CA THR A 125 -40.42 -13.05 -4.84
C THR A 125 -39.62 -12.17 -3.85
N GLU A 126 -40.21 -11.90 -2.70
CA GLU A 126 -39.43 -11.30 -1.62
C GLU A 126 -38.35 -12.31 -1.18
N TRP A 127 -37.15 -11.84 -1.13
CA TRP A 127 -35.98 -12.61 -0.73
C TRP A 127 -35.83 -12.63 0.79
N ASP A 128 -35.26 -13.68 1.34
CA ASP A 128 -34.91 -13.73 2.75
C ASP A 128 -33.74 -12.78 3.00
N LYS A 129 -34.07 -11.64 3.64
CA LYS A 129 -33.08 -10.60 3.92
C LYS A 129 -31.98 -11.08 4.87
N ASN A 130 -32.29 -12.02 5.77
CA ASN A 130 -31.33 -12.54 6.72
C ASN A 130 -30.34 -13.49 6.02
N GLU A 131 -30.82 -14.38 5.17
CA GLU A 131 -29.98 -15.29 4.39
C GLU A 131 -29.06 -14.49 3.45
N VAL A 132 -29.60 -13.49 2.74
CA VAL A 132 -28.81 -12.62 1.87
C VAL A 132 -27.80 -11.79 2.67
N LEU A 133 -28.14 -11.33 3.87
CA LEU A 133 -27.21 -10.61 4.74
C LEU A 133 -26.05 -11.52 5.14
N GLU A 134 -26.28 -12.76 5.52
CA GLU A 134 -25.22 -13.71 5.89
C GLU A 134 -24.33 -14.02 4.69
N ILE A 135 -24.89 -14.26 3.49
CA ILE A 135 -24.12 -14.45 2.25
C ILE A 135 -23.27 -13.21 1.94
N PHE A 136 -23.84 -12.00 2.07
CA PHE A 136 -23.09 -10.77 1.81
C PHE A 136 -21.98 -10.50 2.84
N LYS A 137 -22.17 -10.92 4.09
CA LYS A 137 -21.11 -10.87 5.12
C LYS A 137 -20.00 -11.86 4.78
N GLU A 138 -20.31 -13.09 4.43
CA GLU A 138 -19.36 -14.12 4.02
C GLU A 138 -18.53 -13.63 2.81
N LEU A 139 -19.19 -13.08 1.80
CA LEU A 139 -18.56 -12.53 0.60
C LEU A 139 -17.92 -11.14 0.80
N LYS A 140 -18.02 -10.57 2.00
CA LYS A 140 -17.52 -9.22 2.34
C LYS A 140 -18.10 -8.10 1.44
N PHE A 141 -19.34 -8.22 1.04
CA PHE A 141 -20.05 -7.26 0.18
C PHE A 141 -20.69 -6.11 0.97
N ASN A 142 -19.92 -5.43 1.81
CA ASN A 142 -20.40 -4.39 2.72
C ASN A 142 -21.19 -3.28 2.01
N ARG A 143 -20.77 -2.86 0.80
CA ARG A 143 -21.51 -1.86 0.01
C ARG A 143 -22.88 -2.32 -0.43
N PHE A 144 -23.08 -3.61 -0.65
CA PHE A 144 -24.40 -4.15 -0.97
C PHE A 144 -25.28 -4.23 0.28
N ILE A 145 -24.71 -4.58 1.43
CA ILE A 145 -25.41 -4.55 2.71
C ILE A 145 -25.99 -3.16 2.96
N GLU A 146 -25.18 -2.13 2.84
CA GLU A 146 -25.59 -0.73 2.97
C GLU A 146 -26.64 -0.33 1.91
N ARG A 147 -26.37 -0.65 0.64
CA ARG A 147 -27.22 -0.26 -0.49
C ARG A 147 -28.62 -0.86 -0.42
N PHE A 148 -28.75 -2.09 0.06
CA PHE A 148 -30.03 -2.78 0.20
C PHE A 148 -30.65 -2.60 1.58
N GLY A 149 -30.01 -1.87 2.49
CA GLY A 149 -30.48 -1.62 3.84
C GLY A 149 -30.71 -2.91 4.63
N LEU A 150 -29.84 -3.93 4.38
CA LEU A 150 -29.97 -5.23 5.03
C LEU A 150 -29.50 -5.10 6.48
N LYS A 151 -30.45 -5.31 7.40
CA LYS A 151 -30.18 -5.42 8.83
C LYS A 151 -30.70 -6.79 9.28
N ALA A 152 -29.96 -7.46 10.16
CA ALA A 152 -30.46 -8.68 10.78
C ALA A 152 -31.82 -8.41 11.45
N GLU A 153 -32.85 -9.18 11.15
CA GLU A 153 -34.11 -9.09 11.91
C GLU A 153 -33.81 -9.39 13.38
N LYS A 154 -34.11 -8.44 14.23
CA LYS A 154 -33.87 -8.54 15.66
C LYS A 154 -34.79 -9.64 16.21
N ASN A 155 -34.25 -10.80 16.53
CA ASN A 155 -34.90 -11.67 17.51
C ASN A 155 -34.84 -10.97 18.86
N GLU A 156 -35.86 -10.24 19.20
CA GLU A 156 -35.99 -9.48 20.47
C GLU A 156 -35.85 -10.35 21.73
N SER A 157 -35.89 -11.68 21.59
CA SER A 157 -35.89 -12.63 22.71
C SER A 157 -34.53 -13.09 23.23
N GLN A 158 -33.39 -12.61 22.66
CA GLN A 158 -32.03 -12.97 23.13
C GLN A 158 -31.08 -11.77 23.20
N ILE A 159 -31.58 -10.58 23.53
CA ILE A 159 -30.69 -9.48 23.91
C ILE A 159 -30.36 -9.67 25.40
N GLU A 160 -29.46 -10.62 25.70
CA GLU A 160 -28.71 -10.53 26.95
C GLU A 160 -28.05 -9.15 26.99
N LYS A 161 -28.15 -8.45 28.11
CA LYS A 161 -27.31 -7.29 28.41
C LYS A 161 -25.85 -7.76 28.30
N LEU A 162 -25.25 -7.55 27.12
CA LEU A 162 -23.91 -8.08 26.84
C LEU A 162 -22.88 -7.57 27.85
N PHE A 163 -23.08 -6.36 28.35
CA PHE A 163 -22.30 -5.73 29.43
C PHE A 163 -23.04 -4.50 29.93
N GLU A 164 -22.62 -3.98 31.09
CA GLU A 164 -23.10 -2.74 31.67
C GLU A 164 -22.00 -1.69 31.66
N ILE A 165 -22.32 -0.42 31.41
CA ILE A 165 -21.37 0.69 31.53
C ILE A 165 -21.75 1.47 32.81
N GLN A 166 -20.89 1.40 33.80
CA GLN A 166 -21.04 2.11 35.10
C GLN A 166 -20.11 3.32 35.12
N GLU A 167 -20.68 4.49 35.27
CA GLU A 167 -19.90 5.70 35.56
C GLU A 167 -19.51 5.68 37.02
N VAL A 168 -18.20 5.72 37.26
CA VAL A 168 -17.61 5.54 38.59
C VAL A 168 -16.65 6.69 38.90
N ASN A 169 -16.30 6.84 40.19
CA ASN A 169 -15.21 7.71 40.55
C ASN A 169 -13.88 7.08 40.11
N TYR A 170 -12.95 7.89 39.63
CA TYR A 170 -11.64 7.44 39.17
C TYR A 170 -10.90 6.58 40.20
N ASN A 171 -11.06 6.86 41.50
CA ASN A 171 -10.42 6.07 42.58
C ASN A 171 -10.78 4.58 42.50
N LEU A 172 -12.00 4.23 42.09
CA LEU A 172 -12.39 2.83 41.92
C LEU A 172 -11.62 2.17 40.76
N ILE A 173 -11.38 2.92 39.68
CA ILE A 173 -10.55 2.46 38.57
C ILE A 173 -9.12 2.24 39.00
N GLU A 174 -8.53 3.16 39.79
CA GLU A 174 -7.18 3.03 40.34
C GLU A 174 -7.07 1.80 41.26
N GLU A 175 -8.02 1.61 42.17
CA GLU A 175 -8.08 0.45 43.07
C GLU A 175 -8.20 -0.87 42.28
N TYR A 176 -9.09 -0.93 41.33
CA TYR A 176 -9.26 -2.08 40.43
C TYR A 176 -7.95 -2.42 39.70
N ALA A 177 -7.32 -1.42 39.07
CA ALA A 177 -6.09 -1.61 38.33
C ALA A 177 -4.91 -2.11 39.25
N GLN A 178 -4.85 -1.62 40.47
CA GLN A 178 -3.83 -2.05 41.46
C GLN A 178 -4.09 -3.46 41.98
N THR A 179 -5.34 -3.88 42.08
CA THR A 179 -5.72 -5.21 42.55
C THR A 179 -5.47 -6.26 41.45
N GLU A 180 -6.02 -6.04 40.25
CA GLU A 180 -5.96 -6.99 39.13
C GLU A 180 -4.60 -7.03 38.44
N LYS A 181 -3.80 -5.97 38.56
CA LYS A 181 -2.47 -5.81 37.92
C LYS A 181 -2.52 -5.96 36.38
N LYS A 182 -3.73 -5.91 35.79
CA LYS A 182 -3.98 -5.98 34.39
C LYS A 182 -5.18 -5.10 34.05
N ILE A 183 -5.06 -4.27 33.04
CA ILE A 183 -6.17 -3.47 32.51
C ILE A 183 -6.31 -3.64 31.01
N ILE A 184 -7.54 -3.80 30.56
CA ILE A 184 -7.95 -3.64 29.17
C ILE A 184 -8.71 -2.33 29.12
N TYR A 185 -8.21 -1.37 28.37
CA TYR A 185 -8.68 0.01 28.48
C TYR A 185 -8.82 0.72 27.13
N THR A 186 -9.64 1.75 27.12
CA THR A 186 -9.64 2.81 26.11
C THR A 186 -9.62 4.17 26.79
N LEU A 187 -8.92 5.14 26.16
CA LEU A 187 -8.89 6.52 26.59
C LEU A 187 -9.81 7.37 25.72
N GLY A 188 -10.72 8.10 26.34
CA GLY A 188 -11.45 9.17 25.67
C GLY A 188 -10.52 10.37 25.49
N LYS A 189 -10.44 10.85 24.26
CA LYS A 189 -9.52 11.91 23.85
C LYS A 189 -10.28 13.04 23.18
N GLU A 190 -9.84 14.27 23.39
CA GLU A 190 -10.34 15.44 22.65
C GLU A 190 -9.19 16.28 22.10
N GLN A 191 -9.53 17.21 21.21
CA GLN A 191 -8.54 18.12 20.62
C GLN A 191 -7.97 19.05 21.69
N SER A 192 -6.63 19.16 21.72
CA SER A 192 -5.93 20.16 22.53
C SER A 192 -5.79 21.47 21.73
N ASN A 193 -6.05 22.59 22.39
CA ASN A 193 -5.89 23.92 21.83
C ASN A 193 -4.51 24.52 22.17
N ASN A 194 -3.62 23.78 22.80
CA ASN A 194 -2.30 24.24 23.13
C ASN A 194 -1.34 24.10 21.93
N ASP A 195 -0.87 25.21 21.38
CA ASP A 195 -0.01 25.23 20.20
C ASP A 195 1.39 24.61 20.44
N ASN A 196 1.77 24.42 21.69
CA ASN A 196 3.05 23.83 22.03
C ASN A 196 2.97 22.28 22.19
N ASP A 197 1.79 21.70 22.17
CA ASP A 197 1.66 20.25 22.25
C ASP A 197 2.22 19.59 21.00
N ILE A 198 3.01 18.53 21.22
CA ILE A 198 3.58 17.71 20.13
C ILE A 198 2.46 16.98 19.43
N ILE A 199 1.56 16.39 20.23
CA ILE A 199 0.32 15.83 19.73
C ILE A 199 -0.87 16.68 20.20
N LYS A 200 -1.72 17.13 19.26
CA LYS A 200 -2.85 18.02 19.53
C LYS A 200 -4.03 17.30 20.17
N LYS A 201 -3.77 16.46 21.18
CA LYS A 201 -4.77 15.68 21.91
C LYS A 201 -4.53 15.72 23.40
N LYS A 202 -5.64 15.64 24.16
CA LYS A 202 -5.62 15.47 25.63
C LYS A 202 -6.62 14.40 26.05
N ILE A 203 -6.39 13.81 27.21
CA ILE A 203 -7.23 12.76 27.79
C ILE A 203 -8.37 13.40 28.58
N ILE A 204 -9.59 12.92 28.39
CA ILE A 204 -10.80 13.40 29.11
C ILE A 204 -11.52 12.28 29.87
N SER A 205 -11.28 11.02 29.55
CA SER A 205 -11.90 9.89 30.22
C SER A 205 -11.10 8.61 30.05
N ILE A 206 -11.42 7.63 30.86
CA ILE A 206 -10.90 6.26 30.79
C ILE A 206 -12.06 5.27 30.94
N SER A 207 -12.04 4.21 30.14
CA SER A 207 -12.90 3.04 30.29
C SER A 207 -12.03 1.80 30.55
N ILE A 208 -12.43 0.98 31.52
CA ILE A 208 -11.74 -0.29 31.84
C ILE A 208 -12.77 -1.41 31.94
N TYR A 209 -12.46 -2.57 31.37
CA TYR A 209 -13.33 -3.74 31.46
C TYR A 209 -13.02 -4.58 32.70
N ASN A 210 -14.00 -4.68 33.59
CA ASN A 210 -13.98 -5.66 34.67
C ASN A 210 -14.53 -6.99 34.16
N ILE A 211 -13.63 -7.95 33.88
CA ILE A 211 -13.96 -9.23 33.26
C ILE A 211 -14.85 -10.07 34.19
N GLU A 212 -14.56 -10.10 35.48
CA GLU A 212 -15.30 -10.93 36.44
C GLU A 212 -16.78 -10.51 36.57
N LYS A 213 -17.01 -9.21 36.61
CA LYS A 213 -18.37 -8.64 36.76
C LYS A 213 -19.08 -8.41 35.43
N ASN A 214 -18.39 -8.57 34.30
CA ASN A 214 -18.87 -8.21 32.97
C ASN A 214 -19.39 -6.74 32.90
N VAL A 215 -18.62 -5.82 33.47
CA VAL A 215 -18.97 -4.39 33.59
C VAL A 215 -17.83 -3.54 33.06
N ILE A 216 -18.18 -2.47 32.33
CA ILE A 216 -17.23 -1.43 31.97
C ILE A 216 -17.29 -0.32 33.02
N TYR A 217 -16.19 -0.04 33.67
CA TYR A 217 -16.01 1.12 34.51
C TYR A 217 -15.58 2.30 33.65
N TYR A 218 -16.37 3.34 33.60
CA TYR A 218 -16.08 4.60 32.92
C TYR A 218 -15.88 5.72 33.93
N ALA A 219 -14.81 6.50 33.79
CA ALA A 219 -14.60 7.69 34.61
C ALA A 219 -14.08 8.85 33.74
N LYS A 220 -14.59 10.06 34.01
CA LYS A 220 -13.93 11.29 33.56
C LYS A 220 -12.62 11.45 34.28
N THR A 221 -11.56 11.81 33.57
CA THR A 221 -10.22 11.90 34.11
C THR A 221 -9.35 12.86 33.29
N ASN A 222 -8.11 13.01 33.68
CA ASN A 222 -7.07 13.74 32.94
C ASN A 222 -5.72 13.03 33.11
N GLU A 223 -4.71 13.52 32.44
CA GLU A 223 -3.38 12.92 32.42
C GLU A 223 -2.78 12.76 33.84
N GLU A 224 -2.88 13.77 34.70
CA GLU A 224 -2.31 13.74 36.05
C GLU A 224 -2.94 12.65 36.91
N GLN A 225 -4.24 12.44 36.82
CA GLN A 225 -4.95 11.42 37.59
C GLN A 225 -4.52 10.01 37.19
N ILE A 226 -4.40 9.74 35.89
CA ILE A 226 -4.06 8.39 35.39
C ILE A 226 -2.58 8.03 35.58
N LYS A 227 -1.73 8.97 35.97
CA LYS A 227 -0.28 8.81 36.10
C LYS A 227 0.12 7.56 36.87
N LYS A 228 -0.48 7.30 38.07
CA LYS A 228 -0.16 6.16 38.89
C LYS A 228 -0.39 4.81 38.18
N ILE A 229 -1.45 4.69 37.41
CA ILE A 229 -1.73 3.49 36.63
C ILE A 229 -0.68 3.33 35.52
N PHE A 230 -0.45 4.40 34.74
CA PHE A 230 0.37 4.31 33.52
C PHE A 230 1.88 4.24 33.81
N GLU A 231 2.37 4.83 34.90
CA GLU A 231 3.78 4.71 35.33
C GLU A 231 4.09 3.39 36.09
N SER A 232 3.06 2.63 36.47
CA SER A 232 3.27 1.37 37.18
C SER A 232 3.86 0.29 36.28
N GLU A 233 4.97 -0.32 36.70
CA GLU A 233 5.54 -1.51 36.06
C GLU A 233 4.79 -2.80 36.42
N ASN A 234 3.98 -2.77 37.48
CA ASN A 234 3.25 -3.94 37.98
C ASN A 234 1.84 -4.07 37.33
N ILE A 235 1.38 -3.09 36.57
CA ILE A 235 0.08 -3.13 35.91
C ILE A 235 0.33 -3.34 34.42
N GLU A 236 -0.19 -4.42 33.87
CA GLU A 236 -0.17 -4.71 32.45
C GLU A 236 -1.25 -3.89 31.71
N LYS A 237 -0.90 -3.24 30.62
CA LYS A 237 -1.80 -2.42 29.80
C LYS A 237 -2.02 -3.03 28.43
N TYR A 238 -3.29 -3.24 28.12
CA TYR A 238 -3.79 -3.76 26.85
C TYR A 238 -4.69 -2.72 26.22
N GLY A 239 -4.36 -2.24 25.04
CA GLY A 239 -5.06 -1.12 24.41
C GLY A 239 -5.06 -1.15 22.90
N HIS A 240 -5.37 -0.02 22.30
CA HIS A 240 -5.36 0.22 20.87
C HIS A 240 -4.61 1.52 20.58
N ASN A 241 -3.67 1.48 19.63
CA ASN A 241 -2.82 2.62 19.25
C ASN A 241 -2.06 3.21 20.45
N LEU A 242 -1.29 2.33 21.14
CA LEU A 242 -0.55 2.70 22.35
C LEU A 242 0.51 3.77 22.12
N ILE A 243 1.01 3.93 20.90
CA ILE A 243 1.97 4.99 20.57
C ILE A 243 1.34 6.39 20.71
N GLU A 244 0.07 6.54 20.38
CA GLU A 244 -0.65 7.81 20.58
C GLU A 244 -0.83 8.09 22.06
N ASP A 245 -1.24 7.10 22.85
CA ASP A 245 -1.34 7.21 24.32
C ASP A 245 0.01 7.56 24.93
N TYR A 246 1.09 6.89 24.48
CA TYR A 246 2.46 7.17 24.89
C TYR A 246 2.82 8.65 24.70
N LEU A 247 2.53 9.21 23.54
CA LEU A 247 2.85 10.60 23.21
C LEU A 247 2.07 11.60 24.07
N ILE A 248 0.77 11.35 24.28
CA ILE A 248 -0.07 12.22 25.13
C ILE A 248 0.45 12.21 26.58
N LEU A 249 0.78 11.05 27.11
CA LEU A 249 1.33 10.91 28.46
C LEU A 249 2.72 11.54 28.55
N ARG A 250 3.58 11.26 27.57
CA ARG A 250 4.98 11.71 27.54
C ARG A 250 5.11 13.24 27.47
N GLN A 251 4.26 13.92 26.68
CA GLN A 251 4.27 15.39 26.62
C GLN A 251 3.83 16.03 27.95
N ASN A 252 3.08 15.29 28.79
CA ASN A 252 2.69 15.70 30.13
C ASN A 252 3.66 15.20 31.24
N GLY A 253 4.84 14.69 30.85
CA GLY A 253 5.87 14.24 31.77
C GLY A 253 5.58 12.90 32.44
N ILE A 254 4.67 12.10 31.89
CA ILE A 254 4.25 10.79 32.41
C ILE A 254 4.91 9.69 31.57
N MET A 255 5.59 8.75 32.25
CA MET A 255 6.26 7.62 31.60
C MET A 255 5.30 6.44 31.48
N PHE A 256 4.89 6.13 30.25
CA PHE A 256 4.04 4.96 30.01
C PHE A 256 4.86 3.68 30.07
N LYS A 257 4.58 2.85 31.09
CA LYS A 257 5.31 1.61 31.38
C LYS A 257 4.42 0.37 31.22
N ASN A 258 5.04 -0.77 30.99
CA ASN A 258 4.42 -2.10 30.89
C ASN A 258 3.26 -2.15 29.87
N MET A 259 3.55 -1.69 28.65
CA MET A 259 2.69 -1.86 27.46
C MET A 259 2.81 -3.32 27.00
N VAL A 260 1.75 -4.12 27.17
CA VAL A 260 1.80 -5.56 26.88
C VAL A 260 1.17 -5.91 25.55
N PHE A 261 0.10 -5.22 25.17
CA PHE A 261 -0.63 -5.59 23.96
C PHE A 261 -1.24 -4.37 23.28
N ASP A 262 -0.88 -4.17 22.03
CA ASP A 262 -1.53 -3.22 21.10
C ASP A 262 -2.28 -4.00 20.03
N ILE A 263 -3.62 -3.85 20.00
CA ILE A 263 -4.47 -4.58 19.06
C ILE A 263 -4.25 -4.14 17.59
N GLU A 264 -3.87 -2.89 17.36
CA GLU A 264 -3.57 -2.39 16.02
C GLU A 264 -2.37 -3.11 15.43
N ILE A 265 -1.28 -3.20 16.21
CA ILE A 265 -0.05 -3.90 15.80
C ILE A 265 -0.30 -5.40 15.65
N ALA A 266 -1.02 -6.00 16.59
CA ALA A 266 -1.37 -7.41 16.53
C ALA A 266 -2.17 -7.74 15.24
N ALA A 267 -3.18 -6.94 14.94
CA ALA A 267 -4.01 -7.12 13.73
C ALA A 267 -3.24 -6.85 12.45
N TYR A 268 -2.32 -5.87 12.46
CA TYR A 268 -1.43 -5.61 11.33
C TYR A 268 -0.55 -6.84 11.02
N LEU A 269 0.02 -7.50 12.01
CA LEU A 269 0.83 -8.71 11.79
C LEU A 269 0.00 -9.87 11.23
N VAL A 270 -1.27 -9.98 11.62
CA VAL A 270 -2.20 -10.98 11.05
C VAL A 270 -2.53 -10.67 9.59
N ASN A 271 -2.72 -9.40 9.24
CA ASN A 271 -2.99 -8.99 7.86
C ASN A 271 -2.40 -7.60 7.56
N PRO A 272 -1.16 -7.52 7.04
CA PRO A 272 -0.47 -6.25 6.79
C PRO A 272 -1.00 -5.46 5.59
N THR A 273 -2.01 -5.98 4.88
CA THR A 273 -2.61 -5.34 3.69
C THR A 273 -3.90 -4.58 3.98
N ASN A 274 -4.41 -4.64 5.20
CA ASN A 274 -5.56 -3.85 5.61
C ASN A 274 -5.22 -2.34 5.57
N SER A 275 -6.19 -1.54 5.15
CA SER A 275 -6.02 -0.08 5.08
C SER A 275 -6.16 0.62 6.44
N LYS A 276 -6.82 -0.02 7.41
CA LYS A 276 -7.09 0.51 8.76
C LYS A 276 -7.26 -0.63 9.76
N TYR A 277 -6.90 -0.35 11.02
CA TYR A 277 -6.95 -1.30 12.13
C TYR A 277 -7.72 -0.76 13.35
N ASN A 278 -8.68 0.12 13.15
CA ASN A 278 -9.54 0.60 14.25
C ASN A 278 -10.46 -0.52 14.78
N ILE A 279 -10.84 -0.43 16.04
CA ILE A 279 -11.59 -1.47 16.77
C ILE A 279 -12.88 -1.84 16.04
N SER A 280 -13.62 -0.88 15.47
CA SER A 280 -14.87 -1.16 14.76
C SER A 280 -14.67 -2.01 13.51
N ILE A 281 -13.61 -1.77 12.72
CA ILE A 281 -13.28 -2.58 11.54
C ILE A 281 -12.83 -3.97 11.97
N LEU A 282 -11.98 -4.07 13.00
CA LEU A 282 -11.49 -5.34 13.51
C LEU A 282 -12.63 -6.19 14.12
N ALA A 283 -13.56 -5.57 14.84
CA ALA A 283 -14.73 -6.25 15.39
C ALA A 283 -15.62 -6.82 14.27
N ASN A 284 -15.86 -6.06 13.22
CA ASN A 284 -16.59 -6.56 12.06
C ASN A 284 -15.86 -7.72 11.38
N GLN A 285 -14.53 -7.59 11.18
CA GLN A 285 -13.73 -8.58 10.45
C GLN A 285 -13.53 -9.90 11.22
N TYR A 286 -13.30 -9.85 12.53
CA TYR A 286 -12.90 -11.01 13.33
C TYR A 286 -13.99 -11.55 14.24
N LEU A 287 -15.00 -10.74 14.59
CA LEU A 287 -16.08 -11.10 15.48
C LEU A 287 -17.46 -11.10 14.80
N ASN A 288 -17.57 -10.61 13.56
CA ASN A 288 -18.83 -10.34 12.85
C ASN A 288 -19.76 -9.40 13.64
N ILE A 289 -19.20 -8.42 14.34
CA ILE A 289 -19.92 -7.46 15.15
C ILE A 289 -19.82 -6.08 14.49
N ASP A 290 -20.98 -5.44 14.20
CA ASP A 290 -21.03 -4.02 13.87
C ASP A 290 -21.17 -3.19 15.16
N MET A 291 -20.21 -2.32 15.42
CA MET A 291 -20.23 -1.44 16.58
C MET A 291 -21.46 -0.53 16.59
N ASN A 292 -21.98 -0.13 15.43
CA ASN A 292 -23.18 0.71 15.33
C ASN A 292 -24.44 -0.02 15.86
N ASP A 293 -24.54 -1.33 15.69
CA ASP A 293 -25.65 -2.12 16.24
C ASP A 293 -25.68 -2.04 17.78
N TYR A 294 -24.51 -1.98 18.43
CA TYR A 294 -24.41 -1.80 19.88
C TYR A 294 -24.81 -0.40 20.32
N LEU A 295 -24.40 0.64 19.57
CA LEU A 295 -24.81 2.02 19.84
C LEU A 295 -26.32 2.20 19.70
N GLU A 296 -26.92 1.67 18.63
CA GLU A 296 -28.37 1.68 18.42
C GLU A 296 -29.12 0.97 19.56
N LYS A 297 -28.61 -0.19 20.02
CA LYS A 297 -29.20 -0.94 21.16
C LYS A 297 -29.13 -0.15 22.48
N MET A 298 -28.14 0.71 22.64
CA MET A 298 -27.99 1.62 23.79
C MET A 298 -28.76 2.94 23.62
N GLY A 299 -29.51 3.08 22.52
CA GLY A 299 -30.35 4.27 22.26
C GLY A 299 -29.61 5.45 21.63
N ILE A 300 -28.39 5.23 21.10
CA ILE A 300 -27.56 6.28 20.51
C ILE A 300 -27.63 6.19 18.98
N ASP A 301 -28.27 7.18 18.36
CA ASP A 301 -28.35 7.31 16.89
C ASP A 301 -27.34 8.32 16.37
N LYS A 302 -26.27 7.84 15.71
CA LYS A 302 -25.25 8.69 15.07
C LYS A 302 -25.81 9.58 13.93
N ASN A 303 -26.96 9.26 13.37
CA ASN A 303 -27.52 10.01 12.26
C ASN A 303 -28.23 11.31 12.70
N GLN A 304 -28.61 11.43 13.98
CA GLN A 304 -29.19 12.66 14.52
C GLN A 304 -28.14 13.75 14.78
N ASN A 305 -26.85 13.39 14.92
CA ASN A 305 -25.78 14.35 15.27
C ASN A 305 -25.17 15.11 14.08
N LYS A 306 -25.79 15.11 12.89
CA LYS A 306 -25.30 15.88 11.73
C LYS A 306 -25.62 17.38 11.74
N GLN A 307 -26.39 17.88 12.73
CA GLN A 307 -26.62 19.32 12.95
C GLN A 307 -26.31 19.69 14.41
N ILE A 308 -25.00 19.84 14.69
CA ILE A 308 -24.58 20.33 16.03
C ILE A 308 -24.93 21.81 16.12
N THR A 309 -25.93 22.15 16.96
CA THR A 309 -26.18 23.51 17.38
C THR A 309 -25.32 23.84 18.59
N LEU A 310 -24.94 25.12 18.73
CA LEU A 310 -23.96 25.69 19.68
C LEU A 310 -24.30 25.48 21.20
N PHE A 311 -25.34 24.72 21.56
CA PHE A 311 -25.84 24.56 22.92
C PHE A 311 -25.79 23.14 23.49
N GLU A 312 -25.20 22.14 22.78
CA GLU A 312 -25.29 20.71 23.17
C GLU A 312 -23.95 20.12 23.67
N THR A 313 -23.36 20.71 24.72
CA THR A 313 -22.18 20.14 25.37
C THR A 313 -22.49 18.93 26.27
N GLN A 314 -23.71 18.68 26.65
CA GLN A 314 -24.11 17.55 27.49
C GLN A 314 -24.30 16.24 26.70
N GLU A 315 -24.88 16.29 25.49
CA GLU A 315 -25.12 15.12 24.65
C GLU A 315 -23.81 14.53 24.06
N LEU A 316 -22.81 15.39 23.78
CA LEU A 316 -21.48 14.90 23.33
C LEU A 316 -20.79 14.02 24.38
N ASN A 317 -20.93 14.36 25.66
CA ASN A 317 -20.31 13.58 26.74
C ASN A 317 -20.92 12.17 26.91
N ASP A 318 -22.20 12.00 26.61
CA ASP A 318 -22.84 10.71 26.71
C ASP A 318 -22.43 9.78 25.57
N THR A 319 -22.31 10.29 24.34
CA THR A 319 -21.87 9.50 23.18
C THR A 319 -20.45 8.95 23.38
N THR A 320 -19.52 9.76 23.84
CA THR A 320 -18.14 9.36 24.10
C THR A 320 -18.03 8.24 25.14
N LYS A 321 -18.84 8.30 26.20
CA LYS A 321 -18.92 7.26 27.25
C LYS A 321 -19.31 5.91 26.66
N TYR A 322 -20.32 5.89 25.80
CA TYR A 322 -20.82 4.64 25.20
C TYR A 322 -19.85 4.13 24.12
N GLU A 323 -19.31 5.01 23.28
CA GLU A 323 -18.31 4.63 22.28
C GLU A 323 -17.10 3.99 22.94
N ASN A 324 -16.48 4.64 23.91
CA ASN A 324 -15.34 4.10 24.63
C ASN A 324 -15.67 2.80 25.38
N GLY A 325 -16.84 2.72 25.99
CA GLY A 325 -17.27 1.50 26.67
C GLY A 325 -17.43 0.30 25.73
N ILE A 326 -18.06 0.50 24.56
CA ILE A 326 -18.21 -0.53 23.55
C ILE A 326 -16.84 -0.92 22.97
N GLU A 327 -15.97 0.06 22.69
CA GLU A 327 -14.61 -0.21 22.22
C GLU A 327 -13.82 -1.04 23.22
N THR A 328 -13.92 -0.73 24.52
CA THR A 328 -13.23 -1.49 25.58
C THR A 328 -13.72 -2.94 25.66
N TYR A 329 -15.03 -3.15 25.54
CA TYR A 329 -15.61 -4.49 25.49
C TYR A 329 -15.16 -5.28 24.27
N LEU A 330 -15.23 -4.66 23.08
CA LEU A 330 -14.80 -5.29 21.84
C LEU A 330 -13.30 -5.58 21.82
N LEU A 331 -12.50 -4.69 22.40
CA LEU A 331 -11.06 -4.87 22.55
C LEU A 331 -10.73 -6.14 23.33
N ASN A 332 -11.42 -6.40 24.45
CA ASN A 332 -11.23 -7.64 25.20
C ASN A 332 -11.47 -8.89 24.34
N LYS A 333 -12.55 -8.91 23.55
CA LYS A 333 -12.86 -10.04 22.67
C LYS A 333 -11.85 -10.19 21.53
N LEU A 334 -11.40 -9.08 20.97
CA LEU A 334 -10.42 -9.05 19.88
C LEU A 334 -9.04 -9.52 20.33
N ILE A 335 -8.61 -9.17 21.55
CA ILE A 335 -7.32 -9.59 22.10
C ILE A 335 -7.20 -11.12 22.08
N GLU A 336 -8.21 -11.82 22.58
CA GLU A 336 -8.24 -13.28 22.59
C GLU A 336 -8.13 -13.84 21.17
N LYS A 337 -9.03 -13.39 20.30
CA LYS A 337 -9.13 -13.90 18.92
C LYS A 337 -7.90 -13.64 18.05
N ILE A 338 -7.31 -12.44 18.19
CA ILE A 338 -6.12 -12.07 17.41
C ILE A 338 -4.86 -12.71 17.99
N THR A 339 -4.79 -12.92 19.31
CA THR A 339 -3.71 -13.70 19.94
C THR A 339 -3.66 -15.13 19.42
N GLU A 340 -4.82 -15.80 19.31
CA GLU A 340 -4.90 -17.13 18.70
C GLU A 340 -4.32 -17.13 17.28
N LYS A 341 -4.75 -16.16 16.45
CA LYS A 341 -4.26 -16.03 15.07
C LYS A 341 -2.77 -15.75 14.98
N LEU A 342 -2.23 -14.87 15.82
CA LEU A 342 -0.78 -14.60 15.86
C LEU A 342 0.03 -15.87 16.17
N LYS A 343 -0.46 -16.71 17.09
CA LYS A 343 0.17 -18.00 17.41
C LYS A 343 0.05 -19.00 16.27
N GLU A 344 -1.11 -19.08 15.64
CA GLU A 344 -1.37 -19.94 14.48
C GLU A 344 -0.41 -19.66 13.32
N ILE A 345 -0.13 -18.37 13.07
CA ILE A 345 0.77 -17.94 11.98
C ILE A 345 2.23 -17.75 12.41
N ASN A 346 2.62 -18.19 13.61
CA ASN A 346 3.98 -18.06 14.19
C ASN A 346 4.51 -16.61 14.33
N CYS A 347 3.63 -15.60 14.36
CA CYS A 347 4.02 -14.19 14.54
C CYS A 347 4.09 -13.73 16.00
N TRP A 348 3.85 -14.63 16.98
CA TRP A 348 3.80 -14.25 18.40
C TRP A 348 5.12 -13.71 18.94
N GLU A 349 6.24 -14.36 18.60
CA GLU A 349 7.58 -13.92 19.01
C GLU A 349 7.95 -12.57 18.34
N LEU A 350 7.64 -12.41 17.07
CA LEU A 350 7.83 -11.15 16.35
C LEU A 350 7.03 -10.00 17.02
N PHE A 351 5.78 -10.27 17.41
CA PHE A 351 4.93 -9.31 18.11
C PHE A 351 5.55 -8.88 19.45
N ASN A 352 5.92 -9.84 20.31
CA ASN A 352 6.39 -9.54 21.66
C ASN A 352 7.82 -8.97 21.70
N ASN A 353 8.72 -9.50 20.86
CA ASN A 353 10.15 -9.21 20.98
C ASN A 353 10.61 -8.06 20.08
N ILE A 354 9.83 -7.72 19.05
CA ILE A 354 10.19 -6.66 18.09
C ILE A 354 9.13 -5.56 18.06
N GLU A 355 7.88 -5.88 17.72
CA GLU A 355 6.89 -4.83 17.44
C GLU A 355 6.41 -4.09 18.70
N MET A 356 6.14 -4.81 19.79
CA MET A 356 5.72 -4.17 21.06
C MET A 356 6.81 -3.29 21.68
N PRO A 357 8.08 -3.75 21.83
CA PRO A 357 9.15 -2.90 22.34
C PRO A 357 9.42 -1.66 21.49
N LEU A 358 9.21 -1.77 20.17
CA LEU A 358 9.43 -0.68 19.24
C LEU A 358 8.48 0.52 19.48
N ILE A 359 7.29 0.31 20.07
CA ILE A 359 6.35 1.41 20.39
C ILE A 359 7.05 2.50 21.21
N LYS A 360 7.78 2.10 22.26
CA LYS A 360 8.50 3.04 23.12
C LYS A 360 9.59 3.79 22.35
N VAL A 361 10.34 3.09 21.51
CA VAL A 361 11.41 3.67 20.70
C VAL A 361 10.85 4.72 19.75
N LEU A 362 9.81 4.38 18.99
CA LEU A 362 9.18 5.31 18.07
C LEU A 362 8.47 6.47 18.80
N GLY A 363 7.86 6.20 19.94
CA GLY A 363 7.27 7.23 20.80
C GLY A 363 8.30 8.26 21.25
N GLU A 364 9.48 7.82 21.71
CA GLU A 364 10.57 8.74 22.07
C GLU A 364 11.16 9.46 20.85
N MET A 365 11.29 8.81 19.69
CA MET A 365 11.70 9.47 18.46
C MET A 365 10.74 10.61 18.08
N GLN A 366 9.44 10.37 18.12
CA GLN A 366 8.41 11.37 17.85
C GLN A 366 8.43 12.49 18.87
N TYR A 367 8.55 12.15 20.16
CA TYR A 367 8.63 13.12 21.26
C TYR A 367 9.88 14.00 21.16
N ASN A 368 11.03 13.42 20.88
CA ASN A 368 12.29 14.14 20.74
C ASN A 368 12.29 15.02 19.45
N GLY A 369 11.78 14.51 18.33
CA GLY A 369 11.78 15.18 17.05
C GLY A 369 13.19 15.55 16.56
N ILE A 370 13.29 16.22 15.41
CA ILE A 370 14.55 16.68 14.83
C ILE A 370 14.59 18.23 14.77
N HIS A 371 15.70 18.80 15.22
CA HIS A 371 15.87 20.26 15.23
C HIS A 371 16.05 20.81 13.82
N LEU A 372 15.35 21.94 13.52
CA LEU A 372 15.39 22.62 12.23
C LEU A 372 15.72 24.11 12.43
N ASP A 373 16.72 24.60 11.71
CA ASP A 373 17.05 26.02 11.61
C ASP A 373 16.12 26.69 10.59
N GLU A 374 15.06 27.35 11.10
CA GLU A 374 14.06 28.04 10.27
C GLU A 374 14.66 29.16 9.40
N ASN A 375 15.72 29.84 9.89
CA ASN A 375 16.36 30.90 9.13
C ASN A 375 17.12 30.32 7.92
N GLU A 376 17.90 29.26 8.13
CA GLU A 376 18.61 28.58 7.06
C GLU A 376 17.64 28.06 5.98
N LEU A 377 16.53 27.43 6.43
CA LEU A 377 15.51 26.92 5.52
C LEU A 377 14.83 28.05 4.73
N THR A 378 14.55 29.19 5.38
CA THR A 378 13.94 30.36 4.74
C THR A 378 14.88 31.00 3.73
N MET A 379 16.16 31.12 4.06
CA MET A 379 17.20 31.64 3.13
C MET A 379 17.26 30.73 1.89
N PHE A 380 17.34 29.44 2.07
CA PHE A 380 17.34 28.48 0.97
C PHE A 380 16.07 28.61 0.11
N GLY A 381 14.91 28.77 0.73
CA GLY A 381 13.63 28.99 0.03
C GLY A 381 13.63 30.25 -0.84
N ASN A 382 14.21 31.33 -0.35
CA ASN A 382 14.34 32.58 -1.11
C ASN A 382 15.25 32.43 -2.33
N GLU A 383 16.36 31.68 -2.20
CA GLU A 383 17.23 31.33 -3.33
C GLU A 383 16.50 30.50 -4.39
N LEU A 384 15.72 29.48 -3.94
CA LEU A 384 14.92 28.67 -4.85
C LEU A 384 13.87 29.52 -5.59
N LYS A 385 13.16 30.40 -4.89
CA LYS A 385 12.14 31.29 -5.49
C LYS A 385 12.73 32.21 -6.55
N ALA A 386 13.93 32.76 -6.33
CA ALA A 386 14.64 33.57 -7.31
C ALA A 386 14.92 32.75 -8.59
N LYS A 387 15.55 31.57 -8.46
CA LYS A 387 15.86 30.70 -9.59
C LYS A 387 14.60 30.20 -10.33
N ILE A 388 13.53 29.86 -9.61
CA ILE A 388 12.23 29.49 -10.19
C ILE A 388 11.67 30.65 -11.03
N GLY A 389 11.81 31.89 -10.54
CA GLY A 389 11.37 33.08 -11.26
C GLY A 389 12.12 33.30 -12.55
N GLU A 390 13.43 33.08 -12.55
CA GLU A 390 14.28 33.16 -13.75
C GLU A 390 13.93 32.10 -14.78
N LEU A 391 13.87 30.82 -14.34
CA LEU A 391 13.50 29.71 -15.21
C LEU A 391 12.11 29.89 -15.83
N LYS A 392 11.16 30.42 -15.06
CA LYS A 392 9.79 30.67 -15.56
C LYS A 392 9.83 31.70 -16.71
N LYS A 393 10.64 32.75 -16.62
CA LYS A 393 10.81 33.72 -17.71
C LYS A 393 11.45 33.07 -18.94
N GLU A 394 12.54 32.34 -18.76
CA GLU A 394 13.19 31.61 -19.85
C GLU A 394 12.22 30.63 -20.56
N ILE A 395 11.40 29.89 -19.80
CA ILE A 395 10.39 28.99 -20.37
C ILE A 395 9.37 29.79 -21.20
N TYR A 396 8.90 30.93 -20.71
CA TYR A 396 7.96 31.79 -21.44
C TYR A 396 8.55 32.34 -22.74
N GLU A 397 9.79 32.81 -22.68
CA GLU A 397 10.51 33.30 -23.87
C GLU A 397 10.67 32.19 -24.92
N MET A 398 11.07 30.97 -24.49
CA MET A 398 11.23 29.84 -25.39
C MET A 398 9.89 29.31 -25.97
N CYS A 399 8.79 29.47 -25.24
CA CYS A 399 7.44 29.05 -25.69
C CYS A 399 6.69 30.18 -26.41
N GLY A 400 7.17 31.42 -26.39
CA GLY A 400 6.54 32.58 -27.00
C GLY A 400 5.24 33.04 -26.32
N GLN A 401 4.92 32.52 -25.12
CA GLN A 401 3.70 32.83 -24.40
C GLN A 401 3.80 32.55 -22.90
N GLU A 402 3.01 33.25 -22.11
CA GLU A 402 2.85 32.98 -20.67
C GLU A 402 1.76 31.92 -20.44
N PHE A 403 2.03 30.99 -19.52
CA PHE A 403 1.08 29.95 -19.10
C PHE A 403 1.44 29.41 -17.73
N ASN A 404 0.53 28.66 -17.10
CA ASN A 404 0.85 28.00 -15.82
C ASN A 404 1.68 26.71 -16.07
N VAL A 405 2.98 26.78 -15.88
CA VAL A 405 3.94 25.65 -16.04
C VAL A 405 3.59 24.46 -15.11
N ASN A 406 2.95 24.71 -13.97
CA ASN A 406 2.50 23.67 -13.04
C ASN A 406 1.20 22.98 -13.50
N SER A 407 0.45 23.56 -14.42
CA SER A 407 -0.75 22.95 -14.99
C SER A 407 -0.36 21.96 -16.07
N THR A 408 -0.55 20.66 -15.79
CA THR A 408 -0.28 19.59 -16.75
C THR A 408 -1.07 19.75 -18.07
N GLN A 409 -2.28 20.32 -17.99
CA GLN A 409 -3.11 20.61 -19.16
C GLN A 409 -2.53 21.73 -20.03
N GLN A 410 -2.19 22.89 -19.40
CA GLN A 410 -1.65 24.03 -20.15
C GLN A 410 -0.27 23.70 -20.72
N LEU A 411 0.58 23.08 -19.92
CA LEU A 411 1.89 22.61 -20.36
C LEU A 411 1.76 21.60 -21.52
N GLY A 412 0.85 20.64 -21.40
CA GLY A 412 0.59 19.67 -22.46
C GLY A 412 0.14 20.34 -23.76
N LYS A 413 -0.74 21.35 -23.70
CA LYS A 413 -1.15 22.12 -24.87
C LYS A 413 0.04 22.83 -25.50
N VAL A 414 0.83 23.57 -24.72
CA VAL A 414 2.00 24.29 -25.22
C VAL A 414 3.00 23.34 -25.89
N LEU A 415 3.35 22.23 -25.26
CA LEU A 415 4.35 21.30 -25.80
C LEU A 415 3.87 20.56 -27.06
N PHE A 416 2.64 20.09 -27.07
CA PHE A 416 2.17 19.15 -28.11
C PHE A 416 1.31 19.79 -29.19
N GLU A 417 0.65 20.93 -28.91
CA GLU A 417 -0.18 21.64 -29.90
C GLU A 417 0.56 22.86 -30.48
N ASP A 418 1.17 23.69 -29.63
CA ASP A 418 1.82 24.93 -30.07
C ASP A 418 3.25 24.65 -30.60
N LEU A 419 4.10 23.96 -29.81
CA LEU A 419 5.46 23.57 -30.22
C LEU A 419 5.50 22.29 -31.08
N LYS A 420 4.40 21.57 -31.22
CA LYS A 420 4.23 20.37 -32.06
C LYS A 420 5.23 19.25 -31.78
N LEU A 421 5.63 19.08 -30.51
CA LEU A 421 6.54 18.01 -30.12
C LEU A 421 5.87 16.63 -30.24
N PRO A 422 6.65 15.55 -30.43
CA PRO A 422 6.10 14.20 -30.56
C PRO A 422 5.35 13.73 -29.30
N VAL A 423 4.18 13.13 -29.47
CA VAL A 423 3.33 12.65 -28.38
C VAL A 423 3.66 11.19 -28.08
N TYR A 424 4.33 10.91 -26.97
CA TYR A 424 4.66 9.55 -26.55
C TYR A 424 3.57 8.88 -25.72
N LYS A 425 2.76 9.64 -24.96
CA LYS A 425 1.75 9.10 -24.05
C LYS A 425 0.57 10.05 -23.88
N LYS A 426 -0.65 9.51 -23.88
CA LYS A 426 -1.88 10.23 -23.52
C LYS A 426 -2.48 9.68 -22.23
N THR A 427 -3.15 10.53 -21.47
CA THR A 427 -3.94 10.18 -20.28
C THR A 427 -5.43 10.36 -20.58
N LYS A 428 -6.28 9.98 -19.64
CA LYS A 428 -7.73 10.23 -19.76
C LYS A 428 -8.09 11.72 -19.84
N SER A 429 -7.24 12.59 -19.30
CA SER A 429 -7.44 14.05 -19.23
C SER A 429 -6.64 14.83 -20.27
N GLY A 430 -5.92 14.18 -21.20
CA GLY A 430 -5.13 14.84 -22.25
C GLY A 430 -3.72 14.27 -22.42
N TYR A 431 -2.77 15.13 -22.75
CA TYR A 431 -1.37 14.75 -22.95
C TYR A 431 -0.66 14.46 -21.62
N SER A 432 0.14 13.39 -21.58
CA SER A 432 1.01 13.15 -20.43
C SER A 432 2.24 14.06 -20.49
N THR A 433 2.52 14.72 -19.37
CA THR A 433 3.75 15.49 -19.15
C THR A 433 4.54 14.90 -17.99
N ASP A 434 4.47 13.58 -17.78
CA ASP A 434 5.24 12.86 -16.77
C ASP A 434 6.74 13.02 -17.02
N VAL A 435 7.55 12.84 -15.97
CA VAL A 435 9.01 12.95 -16.07
C VAL A 435 9.55 12.04 -17.17
N ASP A 436 9.07 10.79 -17.28
CA ASP A 436 9.52 9.85 -18.31
C ASP A 436 9.21 10.32 -19.74
N VAL A 437 8.08 11.01 -19.95
CA VAL A 437 7.72 11.62 -21.24
C VAL A 437 8.63 12.81 -21.53
N LEU A 438 8.85 13.68 -20.55
CA LEU A 438 9.73 14.83 -20.70
C LEU A 438 11.19 14.41 -20.93
N GLU A 439 11.69 13.38 -20.24
CA GLU A 439 13.05 12.87 -20.46
C GLU A 439 13.25 12.39 -21.91
N LYS A 440 12.24 11.74 -22.52
CA LYS A 440 12.27 11.35 -23.94
C LYS A 440 12.28 12.54 -24.89
N LEU A 441 11.70 13.68 -24.46
CA LEU A 441 11.60 14.91 -25.25
C LEU A 441 12.84 15.82 -25.13
N LYS A 442 13.80 15.54 -24.24
CA LYS A 442 15.00 16.38 -24.04
C LYS A 442 15.76 16.73 -25.31
N LYS A 443 15.80 15.79 -26.27
CA LYS A 443 16.52 15.99 -27.53
C LYS A 443 15.72 16.77 -28.58
N GLU A 444 14.43 16.94 -28.36
CA GLU A 444 13.52 17.56 -29.33
C GLU A 444 13.46 19.09 -29.20
N HIS A 445 13.56 19.60 -27.95
CA HIS A 445 13.49 21.05 -27.71
C HIS A 445 14.17 21.44 -26.40
N PRO A 446 15.00 22.52 -26.36
CA PRO A 446 15.76 22.94 -25.17
C PRO A 446 14.86 23.37 -24.01
N VAL A 447 13.62 23.79 -24.24
CA VAL A 447 12.68 24.15 -23.16
C VAL A 447 12.40 22.98 -22.22
N ILE A 448 12.55 21.75 -22.67
CA ILE A 448 12.24 20.55 -21.88
C ILE A 448 13.21 20.45 -20.67
N GLU A 449 14.49 20.74 -20.87
CA GLU A 449 15.44 20.74 -19.75
C GLU A 449 15.08 21.81 -18.72
N LYS A 450 14.68 23.00 -19.17
CA LYS A 450 14.24 24.10 -18.30
C LYS A 450 12.96 23.74 -17.52
N ILE A 451 12.02 23.04 -18.16
CA ILE A 451 10.79 22.56 -17.48
C ILE A 451 11.11 21.50 -16.42
N LEU A 452 12.01 20.57 -16.71
CA LEU A 452 12.44 19.55 -15.73
C LEU A 452 13.16 20.17 -14.53
N GLU A 453 14.04 21.12 -14.78
CA GLU A 453 14.72 21.90 -13.75
C GLU A 453 13.71 22.71 -12.92
N TYR A 454 12.83 23.46 -13.57
CA TYR A 454 11.75 24.19 -12.91
C TYR A 454 10.91 23.31 -12.00
N ARG A 455 10.47 22.15 -12.45
CA ARG A 455 9.69 21.19 -11.66
C ARG A 455 10.46 20.66 -10.46
N THR A 456 11.75 20.41 -10.62
CA THR A 456 12.63 19.98 -9.54
C THR A 456 12.72 21.05 -8.46
N LEU A 457 12.98 22.30 -8.83
CA LEU A 457 13.06 23.43 -7.90
C LEU A 457 11.69 23.71 -7.23
N MET A 458 10.60 23.67 -8.00
CA MET A 458 9.25 23.85 -7.47
C MET A 458 8.91 22.78 -6.44
N LYS A 459 9.23 21.53 -6.70
CA LYS A 459 9.02 20.41 -5.75
C LYS A 459 9.86 20.63 -4.48
N LEU A 460 11.11 21.02 -4.61
CA LEU A 460 11.97 21.32 -3.46
C LEU A 460 11.39 22.45 -2.61
N ASN A 461 10.97 23.55 -3.24
CA ASN A 461 10.41 24.69 -2.52
C ASN A 461 9.07 24.33 -1.85
N SER A 462 8.11 23.78 -2.62
CA SER A 462 6.75 23.53 -2.10
C SER A 462 6.70 22.39 -1.08
N THR A 463 7.45 21.29 -1.30
CA THR A 463 7.37 20.12 -0.44
C THR A 463 8.29 20.26 0.78
N TYR A 464 9.49 20.78 0.60
CA TYR A 464 10.52 20.75 1.66
C TYR A 464 10.77 22.10 2.31
N VAL A 465 10.58 23.22 1.64
CA VAL A 465 10.68 24.52 2.32
C VAL A 465 9.33 24.92 2.90
N GLU A 466 8.35 25.19 2.04
CA GLU A 466 7.02 25.65 2.47
C GLU A 466 6.25 24.55 3.21
N GLY A 467 6.50 23.28 2.86
CA GLY A 467 5.85 22.12 3.48
C GLY A 467 6.41 21.73 4.85
N LEU A 468 7.67 22.05 5.20
CA LEU A 468 8.24 21.72 6.50
C LEU A 468 8.03 22.82 7.56
N LEU A 469 8.07 24.08 7.16
CA LEU A 469 7.95 25.22 8.08
C LEU A 469 6.72 25.15 9.02
N PRO A 470 5.51 24.76 8.56
CA PRO A 470 4.33 24.65 9.41
C PRO A 470 4.42 23.59 10.52
N TYR A 471 5.33 22.60 10.35
CA TYR A 471 5.52 21.51 11.31
C TYR A 471 6.58 21.81 12.38
N VAL A 472 7.25 22.96 12.29
CA VAL A 472 8.23 23.37 13.32
C VAL A 472 7.48 23.79 14.57
N ASN A 473 7.66 23.04 15.64
CA ASN A 473 7.09 23.40 16.94
C ASN A 473 7.74 24.71 17.45
N THR A 474 6.92 25.70 17.80
CA THR A 474 7.38 27.04 18.17
C THR A 474 8.24 27.06 19.42
N LYS A 475 8.02 26.13 20.37
CA LYS A 475 8.73 26.01 21.63
C LYS A 475 10.03 25.21 21.50
N THR A 476 9.95 24.04 20.88
CA THR A 476 11.11 23.12 20.79
C THR A 476 12.04 23.44 19.62
N LYS A 477 11.57 24.19 18.61
CA LYS A 477 12.26 24.42 17.33
C LYS A 477 12.57 23.10 16.59
N ARG A 478 11.76 22.08 16.83
CA ARG A 478 11.92 20.73 16.27
C ARG A 478 10.70 20.33 15.47
N ILE A 479 10.90 19.44 14.51
CA ILE A 479 9.83 18.77 13.77
C ILE A 479 9.59 17.42 14.45
N HIS A 480 8.35 17.19 14.85
CA HIS A 480 7.88 15.96 15.50
C HIS A 480 7.05 15.15 14.49
N SER A 481 7.75 14.41 13.63
CA SER A 481 7.10 13.56 12.61
C SER A 481 6.50 12.31 13.21
N TYR A 482 5.39 11.82 12.66
CA TYR A 482 4.81 10.53 13.05
C TYR A 482 5.51 9.37 12.34
N PHE A 483 5.86 8.33 13.10
CA PHE A 483 6.42 7.08 12.60
C PHE A 483 5.42 5.94 12.77
N HIS A 484 5.09 5.24 11.69
CA HIS A 484 4.06 4.22 11.68
C HIS A 484 4.65 2.83 11.45
N GLN A 485 4.23 1.86 12.29
CA GLN A 485 4.58 0.44 12.16
C GLN A 485 3.62 -0.30 11.21
N THR A 486 2.41 0.20 10.99
CA THR A 486 1.27 -0.53 10.44
C THR A 486 0.88 -0.13 9.01
N ILE A 487 1.66 0.74 8.33
CA ILE A 487 1.31 1.24 6.98
C ILE A 487 1.91 0.38 5.87
N THR A 488 3.16 -0.06 6.00
CA THR A 488 3.82 -0.81 4.94
C THR A 488 3.59 -2.30 5.07
N ALA A 489 3.32 -2.98 3.97
CA ALA A 489 3.12 -4.45 4.01
C ALA A 489 4.42 -5.25 4.19
N THR A 490 5.59 -4.61 4.16
CA THR A 490 6.91 -5.25 4.31
C THR A 490 7.50 -5.14 5.72
N GLY A 491 6.83 -4.46 6.64
CA GLY A 491 7.38 -4.20 7.99
C GLY A 491 8.26 -2.95 8.09
N ARG A 492 8.57 -2.27 6.99
CA ARG A 492 9.30 -0.99 7.05
C ARG A 492 8.49 0.05 7.81
N ILE A 493 9.18 0.90 8.56
CA ILE A 493 8.59 2.08 9.19
C ILE A 493 8.32 3.13 8.12
N SER A 494 7.20 3.82 8.20
CA SER A 494 6.89 4.98 7.36
C SER A 494 6.79 6.25 8.20
N SER A 495 7.05 7.40 7.59
CA SER A 495 7.00 8.71 8.25
C SER A 495 5.97 9.61 7.57
N THR A 496 5.18 10.34 8.38
CA THR A 496 4.18 11.30 7.88
C THR A 496 4.19 12.56 8.77
N GLU A 497 3.64 13.63 8.25
CA GLU A 497 3.41 14.90 8.95
C GLU A 497 4.65 15.50 9.65
N PRO A 498 5.73 15.74 8.90
CA PRO A 498 5.98 15.50 7.49
C PRO A 498 6.71 14.18 7.24
N ASN A 499 6.77 13.70 5.97
CA ASN A 499 7.60 12.56 5.62
C ASN A 499 9.08 12.97 5.55
N LEU A 500 9.84 12.67 6.59
CA LEU A 500 11.28 12.97 6.69
C LEU A 500 12.16 11.93 5.97
N GLN A 501 11.63 10.76 5.64
CA GLN A 501 12.38 9.69 4.95
C GLN A 501 12.60 9.96 3.45
N ASN A 502 11.89 10.95 2.88
CA ASN A 502 11.95 11.27 1.46
C ASN A 502 12.77 12.52 1.14
N ILE A 503 13.56 13.06 2.08
CA ILE A 503 14.41 14.22 1.84
C ILE A 503 15.47 13.85 0.80
N PRO A 504 15.59 14.61 -0.33
CA PRO A 504 16.50 14.27 -1.41
C PRO A 504 17.97 14.24 -0.97
N THR A 505 18.68 13.16 -1.33
CA THR A 505 20.10 12.99 -0.99
C THR A 505 21.03 13.12 -2.19
N ARG A 506 20.51 12.81 -3.40
CA ARG A 506 21.33 12.64 -4.61
C ARG A 506 21.60 13.93 -5.38
N ILE A 507 20.78 14.93 -5.18
CA ILE A 507 20.91 16.22 -5.89
C ILE A 507 21.61 17.25 -4.99
N GLU A 508 22.44 18.12 -5.55
CA GLU A 508 23.22 19.12 -4.81
C GLU A 508 22.33 20.07 -3.98
N LEU A 509 21.17 20.46 -4.52
CA LEU A 509 20.18 21.26 -3.82
C LEU A 509 19.57 20.51 -2.61
N GLY A 510 19.46 19.17 -2.68
CA GLY A 510 19.04 18.36 -1.54
C GLY A 510 20.06 18.39 -0.40
N LYS A 511 21.36 18.45 -0.71
CA LYS A 511 22.40 18.64 0.30
C LYS A 511 22.31 20.01 0.96
N GLN A 512 21.95 21.07 0.22
CA GLN A 512 21.73 22.40 0.79
C GLN A 512 20.53 22.42 1.74
N LEU A 513 19.43 21.76 1.36
CA LEU A 513 18.26 21.59 2.24
C LEU A 513 18.64 20.92 3.56
N ARG A 514 19.50 19.89 3.53
CA ARG A 514 19.94 19.16 4.74
C ARG A 514 20.73 20.04 5.71
N LYS A 515 21.36 21.15 5.27
CA LYS A 515 22.05 22.09 6.15
C LYS A 515 21.12 22.78 7.16
N ALA A 516 19.82 22.85 6.87
CA ALA A 516 18.83 23.37 7.80
C ALA A 516 18.57 22.41 8.99
N PHE A 517 18.84 21.11 8.84
CA PHE A 517 18.77 20.16 9.94
C PHE A 517 20.07 20.18 10.74
N LYS A 518 20.10 20.97 11.79
CA LYS A 518 21.25 21.16 12.66
C LYS A 518 20.97 20.62 14.06
N PRO A 519 21.93 20.00 14.74
CA PRO A 519 21.75 19.64 16.14
C PRO A 519 21.66 20.89 17.01
N GLU A 520 21.11 20.75 18.20
CA GLU A 520 21.14 21.82 19.21
C GLU A 520 22.56 22.24 19.57
N LYS A 521 22.72 23.46 20.09
CA LYS A 521 24.03 23.96 20.50
C LYS A 521 24.67 23.05 21.56
N GLY A 522 25.86 22.57 21.27
CA GLY A 522 26.58 21.61 22.15
C GLY A 522 26.33 20.14 21.81
N TYR A 523 25.45 19.86 20.89
CA TYR A 523 25.16 18.50 20.39
C TYR A 523 25.74 18.29 18.99
N ILE A 524 25.79 17.03 18.58
CA ILE A 524 26.14 16.60 17.23
C ILE A 524 25.16 15.51 16.77
N TYR A 525 25.03 15.33 15.46
CA TYR A 525 24.41 14.13 14.89
C TYR A 525 25.49 13.09 14.63
N ILE A 526 25.16 11.86 14.95
CA ILE A 526 25.90 10.65 14.58
C ILE A 526 24.98 9.82 13.72
N ASP A 527 25.48 9.43 12.58
CA ASP A 527 24.76 8.70 11.55
C ASP A 527 25.48 7.38 11.27
N ALA A 528 24.73 6.30 11.19
CA ALA A 528 25.22 5.00 10.78
C ALA A 528 24.22 4.32 9.85
N ASP A 529 24.76 3.78 8.74
CA ASP A 529 24.01 3.14 7.67
C ASP A 529 24.48 1.70 7.47
N TYR A 530 23.54 0.77 7.27
CA TYR A 530 23.87 -0.58 6.89
C TYR A 530 24.36 -0.65 5.44
N SER A 531 25.56 -1.16 5.25
CA SER A 531 26.09 -1.38 3.92
C SER A 531 25.34 -2.53 3.22
N GLN A 532 24.41 -2.17 2.31
CA GLN A 532 23.73 -3.09 1.38
C GLN A 532 23.00 -4.24 2.09
N ILE A 533 22.29 -3.97 3.16
CA ILE A 533 21.64 -4.97 4.01
C ILE A 533 20.75 -5.94 3.21
N GLU A 534 19.99 -5.46 2.22
CA GLU A 534 19.12 -6.33 1.40
C GLU A 534 19.91 -7.34 0.60
N LEU A 535 21.09 -6.99 0.09
CA LEU A 535 21.96 -7.95 -0.63
C LEU A 535 22.63 -8.93 0.34
N ARG A 536 22.95 -8.51 1.58
CA ARG A 536 23.46 -9.41 2.62
C ARG A 536 22.39 -10.40 3.05
N VAL A 537 21.16 -9.94 3.24
CA VAL A 537 20.00 -10.80 3.52
C VAL A 537 19.75 -11.77 2.37
N LEU A 538 19.81 -11.30 1.12
CA LEU A 538 19.69 -12.17 -0.07
C LEU A 538 20.79 -13.24 -0.10
N ALA A 539 22.04 -12.87 0.14
CA ALA A 539 23.17 -13.81 0.20
C ALA A 539 22.92 -14.90 1.26
N HIS A 540 22.48 -14.47 2.46
CA HIS A 540 22.19 -15.38 3.57
C HIS A 540 21.02 -16.34 3.26
N ILE A 541 19.88 -15.82 2.78
CA ILE A 541 18.70 -16.65 2.49
C ILE A 541 18.95 -17.60 1.32
N SER A 542 19.62 -17.12 0.27
CA SER A 542 19.90 -17.92 -0.94
C SER A 542 21.05 -18.89 -0.79
N GLN A 543 21.89 -18.74 0.26
CA GLN A 543 23.12 -19.50 0.48
C GLN A 543 24.04 -19.50 -0.76
N ASP A 544 24.06 -18.36 -1.49
CA ASP A 544 24.92 -18.22 -2.68
C ASP A 544 26.38 -17.98 -2.27
N GLU A 545 27.22 -18.99 -2.49
CA GLU A 545 28.65 -18.98 -2.09
C GLU A 545 29.39 -17.78 -2.66
N ASN A 546 29.11 -17.41 -3.91
CA ASN A 546 29.80 -16.28 -4.56
C ASN A 546 29.49 -14.95 -3.88
N MET A 547 28.24 -14.78 -3.46
CA MET A 547 27.82 -13.54 -2.81
C MET A 547 28.27 -13.50 -1.34
N ILE A 548 28.22 -14.64 -0.64
CA ILE A 548 28.72 -14.78 0.74
C ILE A 548 30.22 -14.47 0.79
N ASN A 549 31.02 -15.13 -0.05
CA ASN A 549 32.45 -14.91 -0.12
C ASN A 549 32.83 -13.44 -0.42
N ALA A 550 32.04 -12.76 -1.27
CA ALA A 550 32.26 -11.34 -1.55
C ALA A 550 32.10 -10.46 -0.31
N PHE A 551 31.06 -10.73 0.48
CA PHE A 551 30.81 -9.97 1.72
C PHE A 551 31.80 -10.32 2.84
N GLU A 552 32.22 -11.58 2.98
CA GLU A 552 33.22 -12.00 3.98
C GLU A 552 34.61 -11.40 3.69
N ASN A 553 34.96 -11.20 2.44
CA ASN A 553 36.24 -10.59 2.03
C ASN A 553 36.17 -9.06 1.90
N ASP A 554 35.04 -8.42 2.28
CA ASP A 554 34.82 -6.98 2.17
C ASP A 554 35.03 -6.41 0.76
N GLU A 555 34.70 -7.20 -0.28
CA GLU A 555 34.82 -6.82 -1.67
C GLU A 555 33.68 -5.88 -2.12
N ASP A 556 33.96 -5.03 -3.12
CA ASP A 556 32.90 -4.24 -3.78
C ASP A 556 31.96 -5.17 -4.56
N ILE A 557 30.86 -5.58 -3.94
CA ILE A 557 29.89 -6.51 -4.52
C ILE A 557 29.41 -6.13 -5.91
N HIS A 558 29.24 -4.83 -6.21
CA HIS A 558 28.81 -4.39 -7.53
C HIS A 558 29.92 -4.55 -8.56
N ARG A 559 31.17 -4.36 -8.15
CA ARG A 559 32.34 -4.58 -9.00
C ARG A 559 32.57 -6.05 -9.25
N GLN A 560 32.43 -6.87 -8.22
CA GLN A 560 32.54 -8.33 -8.31
C GLN A 560 31.45 -8.92 -9.23
N VAL A 561 30.19 -8.48 -9.06
CA VAL A 561 29.09 -8.88 -9.96
C VAL A 561 29.40 -8.45 -11.40
N ALA A 562 29.91 -7.23 -11.60
CA ALA A 562 30.30 -6.76 -12.93
C ALA A 562 31.39 -7.65 -13.53
N SER A 563 32.46 -7.94 -12.77
CA SER A 563 33.54 -8.84 -13.20
C SER A 563 33.00 -10.19 -13.66
N LYS A 564 32.12 -10.81 -12.86
CA LYS A 564 31.55 -12.13 -13.17
C LYS A 564 30.52 -12.10 -14.30
N VAL A 565 29.67 -11.09 -14.38
CA VAL A 565 28.60 -10.97 -15.41
C VAL A 565 29.19 -10.59 -16.76
N PHE A 566 30.20 -9.74 -16.80
CA PHE A 566 30.85 -9.29 -18.05
C PHE A 566 32.10 -10.08 -18.41
N ASP A 567 32.50 -11.04 -17.57
CA ASP A 567 33.68 -11.90 -17.74
C ASP A 567 34.95 -11.07 -17.96
N VAL A 568 35.19 -10.10 -17.10
CA VAL A 568 36.35 -9.20 -17.09
C VAL A 568 37.04 -9.22 -15.72
N PRO A 569 38.37 -9.06 -15.64
CA PRO A 569 39.07 -8.94 -14.37
C PRO A 569 38.50 -7.78 -13.51
N MET A 570 38.57 -7.93 -12.19
CA MET A 570 38.04 -6.91 -11.25
C MET A 570 38.64 -5.53 -11.48
N GLU A 571 39.90 -5.46 -11.82
CA GLU A 571 40.67 -4.23 -12.05
C GLU A 571 40.24 -3.51 -13.34
N GLU A 572 39.73 -4.26 -14.32
CA GLU A 572 39.32 -3.78 -15.65
C GLU A 572 37.82 -3.38 -15.69
N VAL A 573 37.08 -3.62 -14.61
CA VAL A 573 35.66 -3.26 -14.55
C VAL A 573 35.48 -1.74 -14.68
N THR A 574 34.78 -1.33 -15.75
CA THR A 574 34.49 0.09 -16.01
C THR A 574 33.40 0.62 -15.06
N LYS A 575 33.31 1.97 -14.96
CA LYS A 575 32.25 2.62 -14.18
C LYS A 575 30.86 2.26 -14.69
N GLU A 576 30.68 2.16 -16.00
CA GLU A 576 29.45 1.79 -16.68
C GLU A 576 29.03 0.35 -16.36
N GLN A 577 30.00 -0.60 -16.41
CA GLN A 577 29.77 -2.00 -16.06
C GLN A 577 29.40 -2.15 -14.58
N ARG A 578 30.10 -1.44 -13.68
CA ARG A 578 29.76 -1.42 -12.26
C ARG A 578 28.36 -0.84 -12.01
N SER A 579 27.99 0.23 -12.73
CA SER A 579 26.66 0.83 -12.65
C SER A 579 25.57 -0.11 -13.17
N ALA A 580 25.84 -0.81 -14.28
CA ALA A 580 24.95 -1.83 -14.82
C ALA A 580 24.77 -2.99 -13.84
N ALA A 581 25.85 -3.50 -13.26
CA ALA A 581 25.79 -4.55 -12.25
C ALA A 581 25.01 -4.09 -10.99
N LYS A 582 25.18 -2.85 -10.55
CA LYS A 582 24.38 -2.27 -9.47
C LYS A 582 22.88 -2.28 -9.80
N ALA A 583 22.52 -1.87 -11.01
CA ALA A 583 21.12 -1.89 -11.46
C ALA A 583 20.56 -3.32 -11.55
N VAL A 584 21.37 -4.28 -11.98
CA VAL A 584 21.00 -5.72 -12.02
C VAL A 584 20.81 -6.26 -10.60
N ASN A 585 21.76 -6.01 -9.68
CA ASN A 585 21.67 -6.46 -8.28
C ASN A 585 20.38 -6.00 -7.60
N PHE A 586 20.13 -4.69 -7.64
CA PHE A 586 18.88 -4.16 -7.06
C PHE A 586 17.66 -4.60 -7.85
N GLY A 587 17.75 -4.62 -9.18
CA GLY A 587 16.68 -5.06 -10.05
C GLY A 587 16.23 -6.49 -9.74
N ILE A 588 17.16 -7.41 -9.48
CA ILE A 588 16.85 -8.80 -9.16
C ILE A 588 16.13 -8.89 -7.82
N VAL A 589 16.59 -8.20 -6.78
CA VAL A 589 15.90 -8.14 -5.48
C VAL A 589 14.44 -7.68 -5.64
N TYR A 590 14.19 -6.75 -6.58
CA TYR A 590 12.84 -6.23 -6.84
C TYR A 590 12.09 -6.95 -7.98
N GLY A 591 12.64 -8.06 -8.52
CA GLY A 591 12.02 -8.82 -9.61
C GLY A 591 11.89 -8.04 -10.91
N ILE A 592 12.93 -7.29 -11.30
CA ILE A 592 12.92 -6.46 -12.51
C ILE A 592 12.78 -7.33 -13.78
N SER A 593 11.97 -6.85 -14.74
CA SER A 593 11.90 -7.46 -16.06
C SER A 593 13.03 -6.98 -16.98
N ASP A 594 13.28 -7.72 -18.05
CA ASP A 594 14.20 -7.32 -19.13
C ASP A 594 13.83 -5.94 -19.73
N PHE A 595 12.54 -5.62 -19.80
CA PHE A 595 12.04 -4.31 -20.23
C PHE A 595 12.42 -3.22 -19.23
N GLY A 596 12.15 -3.41 -17.94
CA GLY A 596 12.47 -2.44 -16.89
C GLY A 596 13.98 -2.18 -16.78
N LEU A 597 14.80 -3.23 -16.86
CA LEU A 597 16.25 -3.08 -16.84
C LEU A 597 16.77 -2.35 -18.10
N ALA A 598 16.16 -2.62 -19.25
CA ALA A 598 16.52 -1.94 -20.50
C ALA A 598 16.25 -0.42 -20.42
N GLU A 599 15.10 -0.02 -19.90
CA GLU A 599 14.77 1.39 -19.67
C GLU A 599 15.73 2.05 -18.66
N GLN A 600 15.99 1.38 -17.54
CA GLN A 600 16.84 1.92 -16.46
C GLN A 600 18.30 2.17 -16.93
N LEU A 601 18.82 1.29 -17.79
CA LEU A 601 20.19 1.37 -18.29
C LEU A 601 20.32 2.10 -19.64
N GLY A 602 19.20 2.42 -20.30
CA GLY A 602 19.21 3.02 -21.64
C GLY A 602 19.77 2.07 -22.71
N ILE A 603 19.60 0.75 -22.55
CA ILE A 603 20.13 -0.28 -23.45
C ILE A 603 18.99 -1.04 -24.17
N GLY A 604 19.35 -1.79 -25.23
CA GLY A 604 18.36 -2.65 -25.90
C GLY A 604 17.88 -3.81 -25.00
N ARG A 605 16.58 -4.15 -25.11
CA ARG A 605 15.93 -5.23 -24.32
C ARG A 605 16.67 -6.58 -24.40
N LYS A 606 17.21 -6.93 -25.58
CA LYS A 606 17.99 -8.17 -25.77
C LYS A 606 19.22 -8.19 -24.88
N LYS A 607 19.92 -7.05 -24.77
CA LYS A 607 21.11 -6.91 -23.93
C LYS A 607 20.76 -6.93 -22.44
N ALA A 608 19.66 -6.30 -22.04
CA ALA A 608 19.18 -6.37 -20.66
C ALA A 608 18.81 -7.80 -20.25
N LYS A 609 18.12 -8.53 -21.12
CA LYS A 609 17.82 -9.95 -20.91
C LYS A 609 19.10 -10.80 -20.74
N GLN A 610 20.09 -10.58 -21.60
CA GLN A 610 21.39 -11.25 -21.50
C GLN A 610 22.07 -11.00 -20.13
N TYR A 611 22.03 -9.77 -19.62
CA TYR A 611 22.62 -9.46 -18.32
C TYR A 611 21.91 -10.20 -17.16
N ILE A 612 20.58 -10.30 -17.20
CA ILE A 612 19.81 -11.05 -16.20
C ILE A 612 20.15 -12.56 -16.28
N GLU A 613 20.26 -13.10 -17.49
CA GLU A 613 20.59 -14.52 -17.70
C GLU A 613 22.01 -14.82 -17.20
N GLN A 614 23.00 -14.02 -17.58
CA GLN A 614 24.40 -14.17 -17.11
C GLN A 614 24.51 -14.05 -15.59
N TYR A 615 23.75 -13.12 -14.96
CA TYR A 615 23.69 -13.02 -13.51
C TYR A 615 23.15 -14.32 -12.88
N LYS A 616 22.01 -14.83 -13.38
CA LYS A 616 21.40 -16.06 -12.88
C LYS A 616 22.29 -17.31 -13.06
N GLU A 617 23.12 -17.35 -14.10
CA GLU A 617 24.08 -18.41 -14.32
C GLU A 617 25.25 -18.36 -13.34
N LYS A 618 25.71 -17.17 -12.98
CA LYS A 618 26.86 -16.99 -12.06
C LYS A 618 26.44 -17.06 -10.58
N TYR A 619 25.17 -16.73 -10.25
CA TYR A 619 24.60 -16.73 -8.91
C TYR A 619 23.45 -17.75 -8.82
N MET A 620 23.82 -19.04 -8.87
CA MET A 620 22.85 -20.14 -8.92
C MET A 620 22.02 -20.26 -7.63
N GLY A 621 22.60 -19.96 -6.47
CA GLY A 621 21.89 -19.94 -5.20
C GLY A 621 20.75 -18.94 -5.22
N ILE A 622 21.00 -17.73 -5.72
CA ILE A 622 19.98 -16.68 -5.86
C ILE A 622 18.89 -17.09 -6.85
N LYS A 623 19.29 -17.66 -8.00
CA LYS A 623 18.31 -18.14 -8.98
C LYS A 623 17.39 -19.20 -8.37
N ASN A 624 17.96 -20.20 -7.70
CA ASN A 624 17.19 -21.29 -7.08
C ASN A 624 16.25 -20.75 -5.99
N PHE A 625 16.73 -19.83 -5.14
CA PHE A 625 15.89 -19.18 -4.15
C PHE A 625 14.70 -18.47 -4.79
N MET A 626 14.93 -17.67 -5.84
CA MET A 626 13.87 -16.90 -6.50
C MET A 626 12.83 -17.79 -7.19
N ASP A 627 13.27 -18.86 -7.82
CA ASP A 627 12.38 -19.81 -8.47
C ASP A 627 11.55 -20.57 -7.41
N ASN A 628 12.19 -21.06 -6.34
CA ASN A 628 11.55 -21.83 -5.28
C ASN A 628 10.56 -21.00 -4.47
N ILE A 629 10.92 -19.77 -4.06
CA ILE A 629 10.04 -18.92 -3.23
C ILE A 629 8.73 -18.57 -3.95
N VAL A 630 8.77 -18.44 -5.29
CA VAL A 630 7.56 -18.20 -6.08
C VAL A 630 6.65 -19.42 -6.11
N GLU A 631 7.22 -20.63 -6.27
CA GLU A 631 6.43 -21.87 -6.24
C GLU A 631 5.88 -22.15 -4.84
N GLU A 632 6.70 -22.01 -3.80
CA GLU A 632 6.22 -22.13 -2.41
C GLU A 632 5.11 -21.13 -2.09
N ALA A 633 5.23 -19.90 -2.56
CA ALA A 633 4.22 -18.88 -2.34
C ALA A 633 2.90 -19.17 -3.09
N LYS A 634 2.96 -19.85 -4.25
CA LYS A 634 1.75 -20.32 -4.95
C LYS A 634 1.04 -21.45 -4.19
N GLU A 635 1.81 -22.34 -3.58
CA GLU A 635 1.27 -23.47 -2.80
C GLU A 635 0.70 -23.03 -1.45
N ARG A 636 1.47 -22.22 -0.72
CA ARG A 636 1.11 -21.78 0.65
C ARG A 636 0.16 -20.60 0.67
N GLY A 637 0.15 -19.76 -0.38
CA GLY A 637 -0.58 -18.50 -0.44
C GLY A 637 0.10 -17.33 0.24
N TYR A 638 1.30 -17.51 0.82
CA TYR A 638 2.04 -16.47 1.54
C TYR A 638 3.55 -16.69 1.47
N VAL A 639 4.29 -15.65 1.88
CA VAL A 639 5.73 -15.68 2.17
C VAL A 639 5.99 -15.10 3.56
N GLU A 640 7.17 -15.38 4.12
CA GLU A 640 7.57 -14.89 5.44
C GLU A 640 9.05 -14.45 5.48
N THR A 641 9.37 -13.58 6.43
CA THR A 641 10.75 -13.17 6.74
C THR A 641 11.44 -14.21 7.61
N LEU A 642 12.75 -14.04 7.87
CA LEU A 642 13.50 -14.87 8.83
C LEU A 642 12.95 -14.74 10.28
N PHE A 643 12.18 -13.69 10.56
CA PHE A 643 11.52 -13.45 11.85
C PHE A 643 10.03 -13.79 11.82
N HIS A 644 9.60 -14.58 10.82
CA HIS A 644 8.20 -15.05 10.65
C HIS A 644 7.17 -13.95 10.35
N ARG A 645 7.60 -12.74 9.94
CA ARG A 645 6.66 -11.74 9.42
C ARG A 645 6.02 -12.27 8.16
N ARG A 646 4.71 -12.49 8.20
CA ARG A 646 3.95 -13.09 7.12
C ARG A 646 3.31 -12.04 6.21
N ARG A 647 3.32 -12.34 4.90
CA ARG A 647 2.57 -11.58 3.90
C ARG A 647 1.83 -12.53 2.96
N GLU A 648 0.52 -12.43 2.94
CA GLU A 648 -0.31 -13.17 2.00
C GLU A 648 -0.22 -12.61 0.58
N ILE A 649 -0.35 -13.47 -0.43
CA ILE A 649 -0.21 -13.12 -1.85
C ILE A 649 -1.45 -13.61 -2.62
N PRO A 650 -2.60 -12.98 -2.42
CA PRO A 650 -3.85 -13.34 -3.13
C PRO A 650 -3.76 -13.12 -4.64
N GLU A 651 -2.77 -12.36 -5.11
CA GLU A 651 -2.53 -12.08 -6.51
C GLU A 651 -2.33 -13.35 -7.36
N PHE A 652 -1.82 -14.44 -6.78
CA PHE A 652 -1.64 -15.69 -7.51
C PHE A 652 -2.96 -16.35 -7.93
N SER A 653 -4.06 -16.10 -7.23
CA SER A 653 -5.40 -16.57 -7.58
C SER A 653 -6.08 -15.77 -8.69
N SER A 654 -5.47 -14.71 -9.17
CA SER A 654 -6.05 -13.84 -10.22
C SER A 654 -5.96 -14.47 -11.60
N ASN A 655 -7.02 -14.33 -12.40
CA ASN A 655 -7.01 -14.71 -13.81
C ASN A 655 -6.13 -13.77 -14.68
N ASN A 656 -5.80 -12.57 -14.17
CA ASN A 656 -4.98 -11.61 -14.89
C ASN A 656 -3.48 -11.95 -14.76
N TYR A 657 -2.81 -12.22 -15.88
CA TYR A 657 -1.39 -12.52 -15.93
C TYR A 657 -0.50 -11.44 -15.27
N MET A 658 -0.81 -10.15 -15.49
CA MET A 658 -0.02 -9.04 -14.93
C MET A 658 -0.13 -8.98 -13.40
N VAL A 659 -1.30 -9.32 -12.85
CA VAL A 659 -1.52 -9.41 -11.40
C VAL A 659 -0.73 -10.58 -10.82
N ARG A 660 -0.73 -11.75 -11.46
CA ARG A 660 0.11 -12.88 -11.01
C ARG A 660 1.60 -12.57 -11.08
N GLN A 661 2.06 -11.86 -12.12
CA GLN A 661 3.45 -11.40 -12.20
C GLN A 661 3.80 -10.38 -11.09
N PHE A 662 2.86 -9.56 -10.70
CA PHE A 662 3.04 -8.69 -9.53
C PHE A 662 3.16 -9.53 -8.26
N GLY A 663 2.32 -10.55 -8.06
CA GLY A 663 2.43 -11.50 -6.95
C GLY A 663 3.79 -12.19 -6.88
N ALA A 664 4.34 -12.62 -8.02
CA ALA A 664 5.68 -13.22 -8.07
C ALA A 664 6.78 -12.24 -7.59
N ARG A 665 6.70 -10.96 -7.98
CA ARG A 665 7.64 -9.93 -7.47
C ARG A 665 7.48 -9.70 -5.97
N VAL A 666 6.25 -9.69 -5.47
CA VAL A 666 5.96 -9.59 -4.04
C VAL A 666 6.57 -10.77 -3.28
N ALA A 667 6.44 -11.99 -3.81
CA ALA A 667 7.00 -13.21 -3.21
C ALA A 667 8.53 -13.15 -3.11
N MET A 668 9.21 -12.70 -4.14
CA MET A 668 10.68 -12.59 -4.16
C MET A 668 11.20 -11.49 -3.22
N ASN A 669 10.52 -10.32 -3.19
CA ASN A 669 10.99 -9.15 -2.47
C ASN A 669 10.69 -9.19 -0.97
N THR A 670 9.52 -9.69 -0.57
CA THR A 670 9.05 -9.58 0.82
C THR A 670 9.99 -10.24 1.84
N PRO A 671 10.51 -11.45 1.64
CA PRO A 671 11.44 -12.07 2.59
C PRO A 671 12.72 -11.25 2.79
N ILE A 672 13.23 -10.64 1.73
CA ILE A 672 14.48 -9.87 1.76
C ILE A 672 14.26 -8.52 2.44
N GLN A 673 13.33 -7.73 1.91
CA GLN A 673 13.06 -6.38 2.42
C GLN A 673 12.47 -6.39 3.83
N GLY A 674 11.60 -7.37 4.11
CA GLY A 674 11.00 -7.51 5.44
C GLY A 674 12.02 -7.95 6.49
N THR A 675 12.90 -8.89 6.17
CA THR A 675 13.99 -9.29 7.09
C THR A 675 14.94 -8.11 7.37
N ALA A 676 15.31 -7.33 6.35
CA ALA A 676 16.11 -6.11 6.55
C ALA A 676 15.41 -5.11 7.47
N ALA A 677 14.09 -4.94 7.32
CA ALA A 677 13.29 -4.08 8.21
C ALA A 677 13.24 -4.62 9.65
N ASP A 678 13.11 -5.93 9.84
CA ASP A 678 13.11 -6.55 11.17
C ASP A 678 14.48 -6.39 11.86
N ILE A 679 15.58 -6.58 11.15
CA ILE A 679 16.95 -6.33 11.66
C ILE A 679 17.10 -4.87 12.09
N MET A 680 16.64 -3.92 11.29
CA MET A 680 16.66 -2.50 11.63
C MET A 680 15.88 -2.20 12.91
N LYS A 681 14.70 -2.78 13.08
CA LYS A 681 13.89 -2.63 14.30
C LYS A 681 14.59 -3.18 15.52
N ILE A 682 15.23 -4.33 15.41
CA ILE A 682 16.02 -4.93 16.51
C ILE A 682 17.20 -4.02 16.85
N ALA A 683 17.90 -3.47 15.86
CA ALA A 683 18.98 -2.51 16.08
C ALA A 683 18.50 -1.26 16.85
N MET A 684 17.33 -0.72 16.46
CA MET A 684 16.72 0.44 17.12
C MET A 684 16.39 0.14 18.61
N ILE A 685 15.82 -1.01 18.88
CA ILE A 685 15.48 -1.44 20.26
C ILE A 685 16.76 -1.60 21.08
N LYS A 686 17.75 -2.33 20.56
CA LYS A 686 19.04 -2.53 21.27
C LYS A 686 19.78 -1.22 21.53
N LEU A 687 19.79 -0.32 20.55
CA LEU A 687 20.36 1.01 20.69
C LEU A 687 19.66 1.81 21.79
N PHE A 688 18.34 1.82 21.76
CA PHE A 688 17.52 2.56 22.72
C PHE A 688 17.74 2.04 24.16
N ASP A 689 17.69 0.73 24.36
CA ASP A 689 17.91 0.09 25.67
C ASP A 689 19.31 0.38 26.22
N ARG A 690 20.33 0.39 25.35
CA ARG A 690 21.70 0.73 25.75
C ARG A 690 21.84 2.20 26.14
N ILE A 691 21.24 3.12 25.38
CA ILE A 691 21.23 4.55 25.72
C ILE A 691 20.63 4.76 27.10
N GLU A 692 19.50 4.12 27.41
CA GLU A 692 18.87 4.20 28.72
C GLU A 692 19.72 3.57 29.81
N LYS A 693 20.21 2.35 29.59
CA LYS A 693 21.01 1.58 30.58
C LYS A 693 22.33 2.28 30.92
N GLU A 694 23.00 2.82 29.91
CA GLU A 694 24.28 3.54 30.07
C GLU A 694 24.09 5.01 30.48
N LYS A 695 22.83 5.47 30.56
CA LYS A 695 22.43 6.85 30.94
C LYS A 695 23.09 7.91 30.07
N LEU A 696 23.20 7.66 28.76
CA LEU A 696 23.77 8.58 27.80
C LEU A 696 22.81 9.73 27.49
N SER A 697 23.32 10.94 27.24
CA SER A 697 22.55 12.09 26.80
C SER A 697 22.27 12.01 25.28
N ALA A 698 22.05 10.81 24.77
CA ALA A 698 21.82 10.52 23.37
C ALA A 698 20.33 10.27 23.10
N LYS A 699 19.88 10.62 21.89
CA LYS A 699 18.51 10.46 21.44
C LYS A 699 18.50 9.88 20.05
N LEU A 700 17.88 8.73 19.83
CA LEU A 700 17.53 8.29 18.48
C LEU A 700 16.44 9.24 17.96
N ILE A 701 16.68 9.94 16.86
CA ILE A 701 15.79 10.99 16.37
C ILE A 701 15.18 10.69 15.00
N LEU A 702 15.85 9.86 14.18
CA LEU A 702 15.39 9.54 12.84
C LEU A 702 15.90 8.18 12.38
N GLN A 703 15.05 7.47 11.67
CA GLN A 703 15.39 6.28 10.90
C GLN A 703 15.00 6.55 9.43
N VAL A 704 15.95 6.37 8.50
CA VAL A 704 15.74 6.57 7.06
C VAL A 704 16.26 5.35 6.33
N HIS A 705 15.38 4.57 5.71
CA HIS A 705 15.75 3.34 5.01
C HIS A 705 16.60 2.39 5.88
N ASP A 706 17.91 2.36 5.66
CA ASP A 706 18.87 1.49 6.34
C ASP A 706 19.79 2.27 7.31
N GLU A 707 19.42 3.54 7.62
CA GLU A 707 20.20 4.53 8.35
C GLU A 707 19.52 4.89 9.68
N LEU A 708 20.32 5.03 10.75
CA LEU A 708 19.92 5.56 12.05
C LEU A 708 20.67 6.84 12.38
N ILE A 709 19.93 7.88 12.80
CA ILE A 709 20.48 9.16 13.18
C ILE A 709 20.25 9.41 14.67
N VAL A 710 21.32 9.61 15.40
CA VAL A 710 21.35 9.88 16.85
C VAL A 710 21.86 11.28 17.12
N GLU A 711 21.17 12.03 17.95
CA GLU A 711 21.64 13.31 18.48
C GLU A 711 22.26 13.09 19.87
N CYS A 712 23.49 13.52 20.11
CA CYS A 712 24.14 13.39 21.41
C CYS A 712 25.01 14.60 21.75
N LYS A 713 25.38 14.76 23.03
CA LYS A 713 26.36 15.75 23.44
C LYS A 713 27.73 15.46 22.80
N LYS A 714 28.47 16.52 22.47
CA LYS A 714 29.80 16.37 21.85
C LYS A 714 30.78 15.56 22.70
N GLU A 715 30.68 15.70 24.02
CA GLU A 715 31.57 15.02 24.97
C GLU A 715 31.34 13.50 25.00
N GLU A 716 30.13 13.04 24.67
CA GLU A 716 29.75 11.63 24.66
C GLU A 716 29.89 10.97 23.28
N SER A 717 30.31 11.74 22.28
CA SER A 717 30.24 11.32 20.88
C SER A 717 30.93 10.01 20.57
N GLU A 718 32.13 9.75 21.12
CA GLU A 718 32.87 8.52 20.85
C GLU A 718 32.19 7.30 21.49
N GLN A 719 31.66 7.46 22.71
CA GLN A 719 30.88 6.39 23.33
C GLN A 719 29.61 6.08 22.57
N VAL A 720 28.88 7.13 22.16
CA VAL A 720 27.62 6.95 21.38
C VAL A 720 27.89 6.32 20.03
N LYS A 721 28.97 6.67 19.34
CA LYS A 721 29.41 5.97 18.10
C LYS A 721 29.60 4.49 18.32
N GLN A 722 30.30 4.11 19.41
CA GLN A 722 30.55 2.72 19.72
C GLN A 722 29.22 1.97 20.01
N VAL A 723 28.36 2.59 20.83
CA VAL A 723 27.05 2.02 21.16
C VAL A 723 26.18 1.85 19.93
N LEU A 724 26.11 2.84 19.03
CA LEU A 724 25.35 2.79 17.79
C LEU A 724 25.90 1.68 16.88
N LYS A 725 27.20 1.67 16.64
CA LYS A 725 27.85 0.66 15.80
C LYS A 725 27.58 -0.75 16.31
N GLU A 726 27.86 -1.02 17.59
CA GLU A 726 27.67 -2.33 18.19
C GLU A 726 26.20 -2.77 18.20
N SER A 727 25.26 -1.85 18.42
CA SER A 727 23.83 -2.15 18.40
C SER A 727 23.35 -2.53 17.00
N MET A 728 23.90 -1.91 15.95
CA MET A 728 23.59 -2.26 14.56
C MET A 728 24.30 -3.56 14.14
N GLU A 729 25.59 -3.70 14.40
CA GLU A 729 26.37 -4.91 14.03
C GLU A 729 25.88 -6.18 14.72
N ASN A 730 25.40 -6.07 15.94
CA ASN A 730 24.91 -7.19 16.74
C ASN A 730 23.38 -7.24 16.83
N ALA A 731 22.68 -6.72 15.82
CA ALA A 731 21.22 -6.76 15.83
C ALA A 731 20.67 -8.19 15.77
N THR A 732 21.40 -9.10 15.10
CA THR A 732 21.04 -10.53 14.95
C THR A 732 22.17 -11.42 15.41
#